data_11580f5233f97d7297f5b7eb718351ac
#
_entry.id   11580f5233f97d7297f5b7eb718351ac
#
_cell.length_a   1.000
_cell.length_b   1.000
_cell.length_c   1.000
_cell.angle_alpha   90.00
_cell.angle_beta   90.00
_cell.angle_gamma   90.00
#
_symmetry.space_group_name_H-M   'P 1'
#
loop_
_entity.id
_entity.type
_entity.pdbx_description
1 polymer ?
#
loop_
_entity_poly.entity_id
_entity_poly.type
_entity_poly.pdbx_seq_one_letter_code
_entity_poly.pdbx_strand_id
1 'polypeptide(L)'
;MLKQPMDRRRFLAGAAAAAAATAAAGAMAVPASAEDSPTPRQPDGFGVAGRDFPKVGGNLANQNHSTLDRITNRNVGRLGGAWHVNLEGGDASEAQQSTIVAQDGVLYVQTSQQNVFAVDGRTGATRWRTNLGTQRTNMRGVALGQGLVFSTSGANIVYALDQRTGAIVWKKQLLDEGFTNGGAGSGCDPVTGECGGDIGTLAGAVVYWDGLIYVGMEGSVAAARGRAYALHASTGELAWRFWSVPGPGELGHDTWDGNSWKTGGAVCWIHPAVDPELGLVYWAFGNPFPRTDGSTRAGTNLFANSLVALDARTGRRRWHFQSVHHDIWDYDNVMAPVLIDLRIDGETRKVVVYGSKVGMYYILDRATGKPVHGMEERPVPQDPRQKTWPTQPFPGGEPFVPQAPRFDRATRPVPFYATGPIFSTMWDRATILFPGAGGGADWSHVSFSPETGHVYVGYGLINSAYSNARNGRVNTARPLGEYFAGGIAAVDPRTNRPVWTKDGDWSLAHGNGILTTAGRVMFQGRPDGVLVAMDDADGRELWSFQTGAGVHTSPISYEIDGVQYVAVFAGGNGLPYPDIPRGDNLWAFKLGGQVPPAPAPTPPSKRNQVRAAAVTGAVAGNTVTLGRAWNAAAQKPNGTENTVATNAMAPQNLLIPVGTAVTFVNPADNANAHGAASFFEFEFDTGLLMPGQSFQHTFDRPGEFFYNDPVFPQSTGKIVVR
;
A
#
# COMPACT_ATOMS: atom_id res chain seq x y z
N MET A 1 18.24 -15.96 -53.77
CA MET A 1 19.18 -14.93 -53.35
C MET A 1 19.16 -14.87 -51.84
N LEU A 2 20.22 -15.40 -51.23
CA LEU A 2 20.40 -15.58 -49.80
C LEU A 2 20.69 -14.24 -49.14
N LYS A 3 19.94 -13.86 -48.07
CA LYS A 3 20.26 -12.75 -47.19
C LYS A 3 21.21 -13.26 -46.10
N GLN A 4 22.43 -12.71 -46.06
CA GLN A 4 23.38 -12.92 -44.99
C GLN A 4 22.98 -12.11 -43.73
N PRO A 5 23.28 -12.58 -42.51
CA PRO A 5 23.01 -11.86 -41.29
C PRO A 5 24.04 -10.76 -41.05
N MET A 6 23.58 -9.58 -40.61
CA MET A 6 24.41 -8.44 -40.24
C MET A 6 25.16 -8.68 -38.94
N ASP A 7 26.49 -8.54 -39.01
CA ASP A 7 27.42 -8.68 -37.90
C ASP A 7 27.27 -7.50 -36.90
N ARG A 8 26.88 -7.80 -35.67
CA ARG A 8 26.68 -6.84 -34.57
C ARG A 8 27.96 -6.19 -34.03
N ARG A 9 29.14 -6.56 -34.54
CA ARG A 9 30.43 -6.03 -34.05
C ARG A 9 30.85 -4.70 -34.68
N ARG A 10 30.17 -4.23 -35.72
CA ARG A 10 30.49 -2.94 -36.35
C ARG A 10 29.74 -1.73 -35.83
N PHE A 11 28.76 -1.92 -34.92
CA PHE A 11 27.98 -0.80 -34.36
C PHE A 11 28.57 -0.19 -33.10
N LEU A 12 29.53 -0.85 -32.45
CA LEU A 12 30.20 -0.37 -31.23
C LEU A 12 31.54 0.36 -31.47
N ALA A 13 32.05 0.39 -32.72
CA ALA A 13 33.29 1.08 -33.07
C ALA A 13 33.09 2.54 -33.54
N GLY A 14 31.84 2.98 -33.76
CA GLY A 14 31.54 4.34 -34.24
C GLY A 14 31.29 5.38 -33.16
N ALA A 15 31.07 4.95 -31.91
CA ALA A 15 30.74 5.86 -30.79
C ALA A 15 31.95 6.28 -29.94
N ALA A 16 33.14 5.70 -30.17
CA ALA A 16 34.33 6.00 -29.38
C ALA A 16 35.27 7.03 -30.05
N ALA A 17 34.99 7.49 -31.26
CA ALA A 17 35.85 8.42 -32.00
C ALA A 17 35.38 9.88 -32.00
N ALA A 18 34.26 10.22 -31.36
CA ALA A 18 33.74 11.57 -31.30
C ALA A 18 33.97 12.31 -29.96
N ALA A 19 34.65 11.68 -29.00
CA ALA A 19 34.86 12.25 -27.66
C ALA A 19 36.32 12.71 -27.37
N ALA A 20 37.18 12.78 -28.40
CA ALA A 20 38.61 13.08 -28.17
C ALA A 20 39.12 14.34 -28.92
N ALA A 21 38.30 15.31 -29.24
CA ALA A 21 38.78 16.51 -29.94
C ALA A 21 38.11 17.83 -29.49
N THR A 22 37.97 18.06 -28.16
CA THR A 22 37.75 19.42 -27.62
C THR A 22 38.18 19.50 -26.16
N ALA A 23 39.48 19.38 -25.94
CA ALA A 23 40.09 19.71 -24.66
C ALA A 23 41.34 20.56 -24.93
N ALA A 24 41.14 21.82 -25.24
CA ALA A 24 42.18 22.86 -25.02
C ALA A 24 41.53 24.26 -25.15
N ALA A 25 41.65 25.02 -24.07
CA ALA A 25 41.36 26.45 -23.92
C ALA A 25 39.99 26.84 -23.41
N GLY A 26 39.85 27.01 -22.12
CA GLY A 26 38.75 27.69 -21.45
C GLY A 26 39.04 27.84 -19.98
N ALA A 27 39.30 29.07 -19.55
CA ALA A 27 39.60 29.49 -18.19
C ALA A 27 38.70 28.84 -17.14
N MET A 28 39.32 28.49 -16.00
CA MET A 28 38.65 28.09 -14.78
C MET A 28 37.57 29.11 -14.38
N ALA A 29 36.31 28.82 -14.68
CA ALA A 29 35.20 29.42 -13.97
C ALA A 29 35.14 28.67 -12.62
N VAL A 30 35.43 29.35 -11.54
CA VAL A 30 35.06 28.96 -10.18
C VAL A 30 33.55 28.60 -10.20
N PRO A 31 33.15 27.44 -9.73
CA PRO A 31 31.73 27.18 -9.59
C PRO A 31 31.19 28.26 -8.64
N ALA A 32 30.20 29.03 -9.11
CA ALA A 32 29.46 29.93 -8.27
C ALA A 32 29.03 29.11 -7.04
N SER A 33 29.43 29.60 -5.87
CA SER A 33 28.95 29.11 -4.58
C SER A 33 27.45 28.86 -4.73
N ALA A 34 26.98 27.72 -4.21
CA ALA A 34 25.57 27.43 -4.06
C ALA A 34 24.98 28.48 -3.09
N GLU A 35 24.80 29.69 -3.62
CA GLU A 35 24.10 30.76 -2.94
C GLU A 35 22.63 30.40 -2.88
N ASP A 36 22.21 30.09 -1.66
CA ASP A 36 20.88 30.28 -1.10
C ASP A 36 19.70 29.95 -2.04
N SER A 37 19.52 28.66 -2.35
CA SER A 37 18.16 28.19 -2.55
C SER A 37 17.48 28.28 -1.18
N PRO A 38 16.54 29.21 -0.96
CA PRO A 38 15.88 29.31 0.33
C PRO A 38 15.21 27.98 0.61
N THR A 39 15.58 27.35 1.72
CA THR A 39 15.00 26.11 2.24
C THR A 39 13.47 26.28 2.22
N PRO A 40 12.71 25.34 1.63
CA PRO A 40 11.25 25.40 1.66
C PRO A 40 10.80 25.53 3.12
N ARG A 41 10.09 26.62 3.45
CA ARG A 41 9.59 26.83 4.82
C ARG A 41 8.47 25.85 5.10
N GLN A 42 8.44 25.30 6.33
CA GLN A 42 7.22 24.69 6.85
C GLN A 42 6.13 25.78 6.87
N PRO A 43 4.93 25.49 6.34
CA PRO A 43 3.83 26.42 6.41
C PRO A 43 3.49 26.79 7.85
N ASP A 44 3.31 28.06 8.14
CA ASP A 44 2.90 28.54 9.46
C ASP A 44 1.55 27.94 9.88
N GLY A 45 1.43 27.49 11.13
CA GLY A 45 0.18 26.94 11.68
C GLY A 45 0.01 25.42 11.60
N PHE A 46 0.88 24.71 10.88
CA PHE A 46 0.78 23.23 10.80
C PHE A 46 1.31 22.48 12.02
N GLY A 47 1.96 23.17 12.93
CA GLY A 47 2.69 22.56 14.03
C GLY A 47 4.03 22.00 13.58
N VAL A 48 4.85 21.66 14.54
CA VAL A 48 6.21 21.16 14.33
C VAL A 48 6.38 19.85 15.08
N ALA A 49 6.82 18.80 14.40
CA ALA A 49 7.30 17.61 15.07
C ALA A 49 8.77 17.82 15.45
N GLY A 50 9.05 17.83 16.75
CA GLY A 50 10.36 18.10 17.34
C GLY A 50 10.44 17.47 18.72
N ARG A 51 10.40 18.29 19.80
CA ARG A 51 10.30 17.75 21.16
C ARG A 51 9.18 16.71 21.28
N ASP A 52 8.04 17.00 20.67
CA ASP A 52 6.89 16.09 20.56
C ASP A 52 6.73 15.62 19.12
N PHE A 53 6.00 14.51 18.93
CA PHE A 53 5.51 14.03 17.65
C PHE A 53 3.98 13.87 17.77
N PRO A 54 3.23 14.99 17.75
CA PRO A 54 1.89 15.05 18.36
C PRO A 54 0.78 14.42 17.51
N LYS A 55 1.11 14.02 16.28
CA LYS A 55 0.15 13.50 15.29
C LYS A 55 0.80 12.40 14.44
N VAL A 56 0.01 11.44 14.00
CA VAL A 56 0.40 10.51 12.93
C VAL A 56 0.76 11.32 11.68
N GLY A 57 1.97 11.11 11.13
CA GLY A 57 2.52 11.93 10.06
C GLY A 57 3.25 13.20 10.55
N GLY A 58 3.49 13.34 11.85
CA GLY A 58 4.31 14.39 12.47
C GLY A 58 3.56 15.69 12.75
N ASN A 59 2.93 16.27 11.74
CA ASN A 59 2.21 17.54 11.83
C ASN A 59 0.93 17.52 10.97
N LEU A 60 0.15 18.59 10.99
CA LEU A 60 -1.10 18.68 10.22
C LEU A 60 -0.88 18.59 8.70
N ALA A 61 0.33 18.92 8.23
CA ALA A 61 0.74 18.80 6.82
C ALA A 61 1.19 17.38 6.41
N ASN A 62 1.24 16.41 7.33
CA ASN A 62 1.72 15.04 7.12
C ASN A 62 3.16 14.95 6.59
N GLN A 63 4.04 15.86 6.97
CA GLN A 63 5.41 15.90 6.44
C GLN A 63 6.30 14.78 6.97
N ASN A 64 5.91 14.12 8.06
CA ASN A 64 6.64 13.02 8.71
C ASN A 64 8.14 13.34 8.91
N HIS A 65 8.40 14.57 9.31
CA HIS A 65 9.72 15.16 9.51
C HIS A 65 9.85 15.68 10.94
N SER A 66 11.01 15.48 11.56
CA SER A 66 11.33 16.00 12.88
C SER A 66 12.42 17.06 12.81
N THR A 67 12.23 18.18 13.49
CA THR A 67 13.24 19.26 13.59
C THR A 67 14.39 18.95 14.54
N LEU A 68 14.41 17.76 15.17
CA LEU A 68 15.49 17.33 16.04
C LEU A 68 16.73 16.96 15.21
N ASP A 69 17.91 17.42 15.66
CA ASP A 69 19.17 17.34 14.96
C ASP A 69 20.34 16.74 15.79
N ARG A 70 20.07 16.20 16.99
CA ARG A 70 21.12 15.59 17.81
C ARG A 70 21.59 14.24 17.27
N ILE A 71 20.69 13.46 16.65
CA ILE A 71 21.01 12.26 15.89
C ILE A 71 21.23 12.69 14.44
N THR A 72 22.47 12.60 13.97
CA THR A 72 22.89 13.08 12.66
C THR A 72 23.40 11.94 11.79
N ASN A 73 23.54 12.16 10.49
CA ASN A 73 24.19 11.22 9.56
C ASN A 73 25.66 10.90 9.93
N ARG A 74 26.30 11.71 10.78
CA ARG A 74 27.68 11.49 11.25
C ARG A 74 27.77 10.65 12.52
N ASN A 75 26.74 10.64 13.35
CA ASN A 75 26.77 9.98 14.67
C ASN A 75 25.75 8.86 14.83
N VAL A 76 24.84 8.65 13.88
CA VAL A 76 23.76 7.65 13.95
C VAL A 76 24.31 6.22 14.10
N GLY A 77 25.53 5.93 13.68
CA GLY A 77 26.20 4.65 13.93
C GLY A 77 26.38 4.32 15.42
N ARG A 78 26.19 5.30 16.34
CA ARG A 78 26.21 5.12 17.79
C ARG A 78 24.81 4.93 18.40
N LEU A 79 23.76 4.87 17.55
CA LEU A 79 22.40 4.64 18.00
C LEU A 79 22.27 3.20 18.54
N GLY A 80 21.61 3.04 19.67
CA GLY A 80 21.33 1.74 20.26
C GLY A 80 19.99 1.73 20.97
N GLY A 81 19.47 0.55 21.33
CA GLY A 81 18.23 0.40 22.05
C GLY A 81 18.29 1.13 23.40
N ALA A 82 17.34 2.03 23.65
CA ALA A 82 17.16 2.68 24.94
C ALA A 82 16.32 1.80 25.87
N TRP A 83 15.24 1.26 25.35
CA TRP A 83 14.35 0.32 26.01
C TRP A 83 13.50 -0.42 24.95
N HIS A 84 12.91 -1.54 25.38
CA HIS A 84 12.00 -2.38 24.60
C HIS A 84 10.88 -2.89 25.52
N VAL A 85 9.67 -2.98 24.99
CA VAL A 85 8.52 -3.58 25.67
C VAL A 85 7.58 -4.28 24.68
N ASN A 86 7.07 -5.44 25.09
CA ASN A 86 5.98 -6.13 24.41
C ASN A 86 4.65 -5.62 24.98
N LEU A 87 3.86 -4.90 24.16
CA LEU A 87 2.64 -4.25 24.64
C LEU A 87 1.53 -5.24 25.00
N GLU A 88 1.42 -6.34 24.26
CA GLU A 88 0.43 -7.40 24.46
C GLU A 88 1.04 -8.69 25.04
N GLY A 89 2.20 -8.54 25.71
CA GLY A 89 2.87 -9.67 26.36
C GLY A 89 3.55 -10.66 25.39
N GLY A 90 3.88 -10.24 24.18
CA GLY A 90 4.50 -11.07 23.14
C GLY A 90 3.48 -11.77 22.24
N ASP A 91 2.22 -11.28 22.22
CA ASP A 91 1.19 -11.81 21.31
C ASP A 91 1.51 -11.46 19.84
N ALA A 92 1.74 -12.49 19.04
CA ALA A 92 2.00 -12.38 17.61
C ALA A 92 0.80 -12.80 16.75
N SER A 93 -0.40 -12.88 17.31
CA SER A 93 -1.60 -13.33 16.59
C SER A 93 -2.08 -12.30 15.55
N GLU A 94 -1.84 -10.99 15.83
CA GLU A 94 -2.31 -9.90 14.99
C GLU A 94 -1.15 -9.12 14.36
N ALA A 95 -1.42 -8.51 13.21
CA ALA A 95 -0.53 -7.52 12.61
C ALA A 95 -0.69 -6.15 13.29
N GLN A 96 0.40 -5.40 13.44
CA GLN A 96 0.38 -4.08 14.06
C GLN A 96 0.75 -3.01 13.04
N GLN A 97 -0.16 -2.07 12.79
CA GLN A 97 0.00 -1.02 11.77
C GLN A 97 -0.10 0.39 12.34
N SER A 98 -0.27 0.53 13.65
CA SER A 98 -0.49 1.82 14.32
C SER A 98 0.81 2.60 14.46
N THR A 99 0.83 3.81 13.92
CA THR A 99 1.93 4.75 14.18
C THR A 99 1.77 5.38 15.55
N ILE A 100 2.90 5.52 16.27
CA ILE A 100 2.99 6.12 17.58
C ILE A 100 2.80 7.64 17.47
N VAL A 101 2.19 8.26 18.46
CA VAL A 101 2.27 9.71 18.70
C VAL A 101 2.93 9.97 20.05
N ALA A 102 3.66 11.07 20.17
CA ALA A 102 4.41 11.44 21.38
C ALA A 102 4.07 12.86 21.80
N GLN A 103 3.75 13.03 23.09
CA GLN A 103 3.54 14.35 23.71
C GLN A 103 4.01 14.35 25.16
N ASP A 104 4.76 15.37 25.54
CA ASP A 104 5.25 15.58 26.91
C ASP A 104 5.94 14.35 27.51
N GLY A 105 6.75 13.66 26.70
CA GLY A 105 7.48 12.46 27.09
C GLY A 105 6.63 11.20 27.26
N VAL A 106 5.38 11.20 26.80
CA VAL A 106 4.48 10.04 26.79
C VAL A 106 4.23 9.60 25.35
N LEU A 107 4.34 8.31 25.11
CA LEU A 107 4.00 7.69 23.84
C LEU A 107 2.59 7.11 23.91
N TYR A 108 1.78 7.36 22.88
CA TYR A 108 0.43 6.81 22.74
C TYR A 108 0.37 5.94 21.50
N VAL A 109 -0.13 4.72 21.66
CA VAL A 109 -0.23 3.75 20.55
C VAL A 109 -1.45 2.85 20.77
N GLN A 110 -2.10 2.46 19.68
CA GLN A 110 -3.18 1.49 19.70
C GLN A 110 -2.74 0.19 19.05
N THR A 111 -3.10 -0.93 19.65
CA THR A 111 -2.85 -2.27 19.07
C THR A 111 -4.07 -2.79 18.33
N SER A 112 -3.87 -3.78 17.44
CA SER A 112 -4.96 -4.47 16.73
C SER A 112 -5.83 -5.31 17.69
N GLN A 113 -5.34 -5.63 18.89
CA GLN A 113 -6.10 -6.22 19.98
C GLN A 113 -7.07 -5.22 20.65
N GLN A 114 -7.19 -4.00 20.09
CA GLN A 114 -8.06 -2.92 20.54
C GLN A 114 -7.67 -2.32 21.89
N ASN A 115 -6.40 -2.35 22.23
CA ASN A 115 -5.89 -1.65 23.41
C ASN A 115 -5.21 -0.34 23.03
N VAL A 116 -5.50 0.71 23.74
CA VAL A 116 -4.75 1.97 23.68
C VAL A 116 -3.83 2.03 24.91
N PHE A 117 -2.56 2.29 24.64
CA PHE A 117 -1.52 2.40 25.66
C PHE A 117 -1.00 3.83 25.74
N ALA A 118 -0.74 4.30 26.96
CA ALA A 118 0.18 5.39 27.25
C ALA A 118 1.44 4.82 27.90
N VAL A 119 2.58 5.08 27.27
CA VAL A 119 3.87 4.52 27.66
C VAL A 119 4.84 5.65 28.01
N ASP A 120 5.56 5.52 29.10
CA ASP A 120 6.63 6.45 29.47
C ASP A 120 7.74 6.40 28.42
N GLY A 121 7.97 7.51 27.73
CA GLY A 121 8.93 7.58 26.61
C GLY A 121 10.39 7.42 27.02
N ARG A 122 10.73 7.59 28.31
CA ARG A 122 12.09 7.42 28.83
C ARG A 122 12.42 5.96 29.15
N THR A 123 11.41 5.24 29.69
CA THR A 123 11.61 3.92 30.32
C THR A 123 10.90 2.76 29.63
N GLY A 124 9.87 3.04 28.80
CA GLY A 124 8.99 2.02 28.23
C GLY A 124 7.91 1.51 29.19
N ALA A 125 7.83 2.05 30.43
CA ALA A 125 6.83 1.63 31.39
C ALA A 125 5.42 2.04 30.96
N THR A 126 4.46 1.12 30.99
CA THR A 126 3.05 1.43 30.73
C THR A 126 2.48 2.30 31.86
N ARG A 127 2.02 3.51 31.53
CA ARG A 127 1.34 4.40 32.45
C ARG A 127 -0.12 4.03 32.65
N TRP A 128 -0.79 3.71 31.53
CA TRP A 128 -2.15 3.16 31.51
C TRP A 128 -2.40 2.37 30.23
N ARG A 129 -3.39 1.49 30.30
CA ARG A 129 -3.91 0.70 29.17
C ARG A 129 -5.43 0.72 29.22
N THR A 130 -6.09 0.95 28.09
CA THR A 130 -7.55 0.92 27.96
C THR A 130 -7.97 0.03 26.80
N ASN A 131 -8.80 -0.96 27.09
CA ASN A 131 -9.38 -1.83 26.07
C ASN A 131 -10.65 -1.20 25.48
N LEU A 132 -10.74 -1.11 24.16
CA LEU A 132 -11.86 -0.52 23.42
C LEU A 132 -12.86 -1.56 22.89
N GLY A 133 -12.65 -2.84 23.13
CA GLY A 133 -13.53 -3.92 22.71
C GLY A 133 -12.78 -5.17 22.24
N THR A 134 -13.52 -6.10 21.67
CA THR A 134 -13.01 -7.42 21.29
C THR A 134 -12.93 -7.63 19.77
N GLN A 135 -13.55 -6.74 18.99
CA GLN A 135 -13.54 -6.85 17.53
C GLN A 135 -12.20 -6.36 16.97
N ARG A 136 -11.28 -7.31 16.80
CA ARG A 136 -9.93 -7.05 16.31
C ARG A 136 -9.95 -6.51 14.88
N THR A 137 -9.14 -5.48 14.62
CA THR A 137 -8.90 -4.91 13.29
C THR A 137 -7.59 -4.15 13.27
N ASN A 138 -7.03 -3.95 12.09
CA ASN A 138 -5.81 -3.17 11.92
C ASN A 138 -6.09 -1.69 12.22
N MET A 139 -5.44 -1.17 13.27
CA MET A 139 -5.54 0.22 13.66
C MET A 139 -4.35 1.00 13.13
N ARG A 140 -4.56 2.30 12.79
CA ARG A 140 -3.51 3.11 12.16
C ARG A 140 -2.96 4.23 13.03
N GLY A 141 -3.56 4.49 14.17
CA GLY A 141 -3.04 5.46 15.14
C GLY A 141 -4.14 6.24 15.84
N VAL A 142 -3.72 6.99 16.87
CA VAL A 142 -4.58 7.83 17.73
C VAL A 142 -4.31 9.31 17.46
N ALA A 143 -5.22 10.19 17.89
CA ALA A 143 -5.03 11.63 17.89
C ALA A 143 -5.04 12.19 19.32
N LEU A 144 -4.34 13.32 19.52
CA LEU A 144 -4.29 14.04 20.78
C LEU A 144 -4.91 15.42 20.61
N GLY A 145 -5.70 15.85 21.59
CA GLY A 145 -6.27 17.20 21.62
C GLY A 145 -7.14 17.44 22.86
N GLN A 146 -7.13 18.65 23.41
CA GLN A 146 -7.94 19.05 24.56
C GLN A 146 -7.76 18.19 25.84
N GLY A 147 -6.56 17.59 26.02
CA GLY A 147 -6.32 16.65 27.14
C GLY A 147 -6.96 15.28 26.91
N LEU A 148 -7.35 14.95 25.69
CA LEU A 148 -7.97 13.69 25.31
C LEU A 148 -7.12 12.92 24.30
N VAL A 149 -7.25 11.60 24.33
CA VAL A 149 -6.78 10.67 23.31
C VAL A 149 -7.99 10.17 22.52
N PHE A 150 -8.01 10.42 21.23
CA PHE A 150 -9.08 9.97 20.35
C PHE A 150 -8.65 8.72 19.59
N SER A 151 -9.54 7.75 19.52
CA SER A 151 -9.31 6.48 18.88
C SER A 151 -10.59 5.89 18.29
N THR A 152 -10.46 4.87 17.46
CA THR A 152 -11.59 4.11 16.91
C THR A 152 -11.47 2.63 17.26
N SER A 153 -12.57 1.89 17.14
CA SER A 153 -12.55 0.43 17.29
C SER A 153 -13.16 -0.27 16.06
N GLY A 154 -12.84 -1.56 15.91
CA GLY A 154 -13.41 -2.41 14.87
C GLY A 154 -14.95 -2.53 14.91
N ALA A 155 -15.57 -2.14 16.03
CA ALA A 155 -17.03 -2.08 16.18
C ALA A 155 -17.64 -0.75 15.70
N ASN A 156 -16.90 0.07 14.94
CA ASN A 156 -17.32 1.40 14.46
C ASN A 156 -17.68 2.39 15.56
N ILE A 157 -16.95 2.33 16.66
CA ILE A 157 -17.10 3.25 17.79
C ILE A 157 -15.89 4.18 17.80
N VAL A 158 -16.15 5.47 17.93
CA VAL A 158 -15.15 6.50 18.25
C VAL A 158 -15.11 6.71 19.74
N TYR A 159 -13.91 6.83 20.30
CA TYR A 159 -13.67 7.01 21.72
C TYR A 159 -12.87 8.28 21.97
N ALA A 160 -13.16 8.94 23.07
CA ALA A 160 -12.26 9.90 23.71
C ALA A 160 -11.88 9.37 25.09
N LEU A 161 -10.60 9.30 25.35
CA LEU A 161 -10.03 8.86 26.61
C LEU A 161 -9.35 10.06 27.29
N ASP A 162 -9.46 10.18 28.61
CA ASP A 162 -8.65 11.15 29.37
C ASP A 162 -7.17 10.85 29.15
N GLN A 163 -6.42 11.83 28.66
CA GLN A 163 -5.03 11.65 28.24
C GLN A 163 -4.11 11.21 29.40
N ARG A 164 -4.41 11.60 30.63
CA ARG A 164 -3.62 11.33 31.85
C ARG A 164 -3.90 9.94 32.41
N THR A 165 -5.18 9.49 32.37
CA THR A 165 -5.64 8.29 33.11
C THR A 165 -6.07 7.14 32.19
N GLY A 166 -6.35 7.40 30.92
CA GLY A 166 -6.94 6.44 29.99
C GLY A 166 -8.43 6.18 30.21
N ALA A 167 -9.09 6.86 31.15
CA ALA A 167 -10.51 6.69 31.38
C ALA A 167 -11.34 7.13 30.17
N ILE A 168 -12.37 6.35 29.81
CA ILE A 168 -13.29 6.70 28.71
C ILE A 168 -14.11 7.92 29.16
N VAL A 169 -13.94 9.04 28.47
CA VAL A 169 -14.72 10.27 28.68
C VAL A 169 -16.03 10.21 27.93
N TRP A 170 -15.96 9.83 26.66
CA TRP A 170 -17.13 9.56 25.84
C TRP A 170 -16.83 8.50 24.78
N LYS A 171 -17.88 7.88 24.27
CA LYS A 171 -17.85 6.99 23.11
C LYS A 171 -19.06 7.23 22.22
N LYS A 172 -18.86 7.14 20.91
CA LYS A 172 -19.91 7.38 19.90
C LYS A 172 -19.88 6.28 18.85
N GLN A 173 -20.98 5.55 18.72
CA GLN A 173 -21.19 4.62 17.61
C GLN A 173 -21.51 5.42 16.34
N LEU A 174 -20.77 5.18 15.25
CA LEU A 174 -21.05 5.72 13.94
C LEU A 174 -21.69 4.62 13.08
N LEU A 175 -23.01 4.63 13.05
CA LEU A 175 -23.82 3.77 12.18
C LEU A 175 -24.76 4.67 11.40
N ASP A 176 -24.58 4.71 10.09
CA ASP A 176 -25.55 5.35 9.19
C ASP A 176 -26.69 4.39 8.89
N GLU A 177 -27.83 4.91 8.41
CA GLU A 177 -28.96 4.11 7.98
C GLU A 177 -28.54 3.12 6.88
N GLY A 178 -28.83 1.84 7.06
CA GLY A 178 -28.40 0.75 6.18
C GLY A 178 -26.99 0.23 6.41
N PHE A 179 -26.25 0.79 7.38
CA PHE A 179 -24.93 0.29 7.75
C PHE A 179 -25.04 -0.98 8.58
N THR A 180 -24.42 -2.05 8.14
CA THR A 180 -24.33 -3.29 8.92
C THR A 180 -22.91 -3.50 9.41
N ASN A 181 -22.74 -3.81 10.70
CA ASN A 181 -21.46 -4.23 11.29
C ASN A 181 -21.03 -5.61 10.72
N GLY A 182 -20.72 -5.66 9.44
CA GLY A 182 -20.11 -6.82 8.84
C GLY A 182 -18.60 -6.77 9.05
N GLY A 183 -18.08 -7.59 9.95
CA GLY A 183 -16.64 -7.86 9.98
C GLY A 183 -16.15 -8.23 8.58
N ALA A 184 -14.86 -8.07 8.29
CA ALA A 184 -14.20 -8.27 6.99
C ALA A 184 -14.48 -9.64 6.33
N GLY A 185 -15.69 -9.86 5.90
CA GLY A 185 -16.20 -11.08 5.29
C GLY A 185 -17.46 -10.80 4.51
N SER A 186 -17.29 -10.48 3.22
CA SER A 186 -18.26 -10.63 2.13
C SER A 186 -19.75 -10.72 2.55
N GLY A 187 -20.38 -9.61 2.77
CA GLY A 187 -21.85 -9.52 2.79
C GLY A 187 -22.47 -9.45 1.40
N CYS A 188 -21.70 -9.66 0.35
CA CYS A 188 -22.18 -9.67 -1.03
C CYS A 188 -22.37 -11.10 -1.52
N ASP A 189 -23.47 -11.36 -2.18
CA ASP A 189 -23.67 -12.59 -2.93
C ASP A 189 -22.60 -12.67 -4.04
N PRO A 190 -21.75 -13.70 -4.04
CA PRO A 190 -20.69 -13.84 -5.04
C PRO A 190 -21.24 -14.10 -6.46
N VAL A 191 -22.51 -14.49 -6.61
CA VAL A 191 -23.14 -14.80 -7.89
C VAL A 191 -23.88 -13.59 -8.46
N THR A 192 -24.71 -12.93 -7.64
CA THR A 192 -25.53 -11.79 -8.10
C THR A 192 -24.81 -10.46 -7.93
N GLY A 193 -23.76 -10.40 -7.08
CA GLY A 193 -23.12 -9.15 -6.69
C GLY A 193 -23.96 -8.30 -5.75
N GLU A 194 -25.16 -8.77 -5.36
CA GLU A 194 -25.99 -8.09 -4.39
C GLU A 194 -25.36 -8.18 -3.01
N CYS A 195 -25.23 -7.05 -2.37
CA CYS A 195 -24.65 -6.94 -1.05
C CYS A 195 -25.73 -6.71 -0.01
N GLY A 196 -25.68 -7.43 1.10
CA GLY A 196 -26.68 -7.35 2.17
C GLY A 196 -26.63 -6.06 3.00
N GLY A 197 -25.98 -5.01 2.49
CA GLY A 197 -25.86 -3.70 3.12
C GLY A 197 -24.50 -3.04 2.97
N ASP A 198 -24.38 -1.83 3.47
CA ASP A 198 -23.14 -1.05 3.50
C ASP A 198 -22.19 -1.59 4.59
N ILE A 199 -21.06 -2.16 4.20
CA ILE A 199 -20.13 -2.85 5.08
C ILE A 199 -18.81 -2.07 5.15
N GLY A 200 -18.56 -1.34 6.23
CA GLY A 200 -17.32 -0.63 6.44
C GLY A 200 -16.90 -0.63 7.90
N THR A 201 -15.63 -0.36 8.17
CA THR A 201 -15.10 -0.25 9.53
C THR A 201 -14.32 1.05 9.69
N LEU A 202 -14.30 1.59 10.93
CA LEU A 202 -13.48 2.74 11.26
C LEU A 202 -12.06 2.24 11.62
N ALA A 203 -11.13 2.34 10.70
CA ALA A 203 -9.74 1.88 10.90
C ALA A 203 -8.68 2.93 10.56
N GLY A 204 -9.05 4.03 9.92
CA GLY A 204 -8.17 5.17 9.65
C GLY A 204 -7.65 5.81 10.93
N ALA A 205 -6.43 6.37 10.89
CA ALA A 205 -5.93 7.18 11.99
C ALA A 205 -6.79 8.44 12.16
N VAL A 206 -7.17 8.72 13.41
CA VAL A 206 -7.93 9.92 13.76
C VAL A 206 -7.01 11.14 13.65
N VAL A 207 -7.54 12.28 13.24
CA VAL A 207 -6.83 13.56 13.21
C VAL A 207 -7.64 14.59 14.00
N TYR A 208 -6.98 15.28 14.94
CA TYR A 208 -7.58 16.39 15.68
C TYR A 208 -7.12 17.74 15.12
N TRP A 209 -8.04 18.66 14.96
CA TRP A 209 -7.76 20.07 14.69
C TRP A 209 -8.91 20.96 15.19
N ASP A 210 -8.58 21.97 15.97
CA ASP A 210 -9.44 23.09 16.36
C ASP A 210 -10.87 22.68 16.80
N GLY A 211 -10.93 21.73 17.74
CA GLY A 211 -12.18 21.26 18.35
C GLY A 211 -12.92 20.19 17.54
N LEU A 212 -12.41 19.80 16.41
CA LEU A 212 -12.94 18.71 15.58
C LEU A 212 -11.97 17.54 15.51
N ILE A 213 -12.52 16.33 15.41
CA ILE A 213 -11.78 15.13 15.05
C ILE A 213 -12.29 14.61 13.68
N TYR A 214 -11.36 14.24 12.83
CA TYR A 214 -11.64 13.71 11.49
C TYR A 214 -11.43 12.22 11.49
N VAL A 215 -12.42 11.47 11.02
CA VAL A 215 -12.45 10.00 11.05
C VAL A 215 -12.78 9.46 9.66
N GLY A 216 -11.94 8.57 9.16
CA GLY A 216 -12.14 7.86 7.91
C GLY A 216 -12.62 6.42 8.12
N MET A 217 -13.01 5.76 7.03
CA MET A 217 -13.45 4.37 7.07
C MET A 217 -12.66 3.48 6.12
N GLU A 218 -12.53 2.21 6.47
CA GLU A 218 -12.04 1.11 5.64
C GLU A 218 -13.21 0.29 5.08
N GLY A 219 -12.98 -0.45 4.01
CA GLY A 219 -13.98 -1.31 3.37
C GLY A 219 -13.89 -1.29 1.84
N SER A 220 -12.72 -0.94 1.27
CA SER A 220 -12.51 -0.86 -0.19
C SER A 220 -12.68 -2.20 -0.92
N VAL A 221 -12.48 -3.31 -0.21
CA VAL A 221 -12.67 -4.68 -0.72
C VAL A 221 -14.06 -5.23 -0.41
N ALA A 222 -14.90 -4.43 0.24
CA ALA A 222 -16.27 -4.76 0.60
C ALA A 222 -17.25 -3.77 -0.06
N ALA A 223 -18.51 -4.09 -0.04
CA ALA A 223 -19.58 -3.25 -0.60
C ALA A 223 -19.91 -2.07 0.31
N ALA A 224 -18.93 -1.23 0.63
CA ALA A 224 -19.14 -0.04 1.42
C ALA A 224 -19.54 1.15 0.54
N ARG A 225 -20.40 2.05 1.05
CA ARG A 225 -20.57 3.38 0.51
C ARG A 225 -19.62 4.33 1.22
N GLY A 226 -18.54 4.72 0.54
CA GLY A 226 -17.44 5.49 1.12
C GLY A 226 -17.87 6.85 1.67
N ARG A 227 -17.26 7.23 2.79
CA ARG A 227 -17.53 8.49 3.48
C ARG A 227 -16.45 8.86 4.48
N ALA A 228 -16.39 10.15 4.82
CA ALA A 228 -15.57 10.70 5.88
C ALA A 228 -16.44 11.48 6.87
N TYR A 229 -15.99 11.58 8.11
CA TYR A 229 -16.71 12.25 9.19
C TYR A 229 -15.85 13.30 9.88
N ALA A 230 -16.50 14.34 10.42
CA ALA A 230 -15.94 15.14 11.52
C ALA A 230 -16.91 15.11 12.70
N LEU A 231 -16.34 14.96 13.91
CA LEU A 231 -17.10 14.99 15.15
C LEU A 231 -16.54 16.10 16.04
N HIS A 232 -17.38 16.66 16.90
CA HIS A 232 -16.95 17.57 17.95
C HIS A 232 -16.10 16.81 18.99
N ALA A 233 -14.86 17.24 19.17
CA ALA A 233 -13.88 16.56 20.02
C ALA A 233 -14.34 16.43 21.48
N SER A 234 -15.08 17.43 22.01
CA SER A 234 -15.55 17.46 23.38
C SER A 234 -16.74 16.54 23.66
N THR A 235 -17.58 16.21 22.66
CA THR A 235 -18.85 15.49 22.85
C THR A 235 -18.99 14.22 22.03
N GLY A 236 -18.22 14.08 20.93
CA GLY A 236 -18.39 13.02 19.96
C GLY A 236 -19.59 13.18 19.04
N GLU A 237 -20.30 14.32 19.12
CA GLU A 237 -21.41 14.59 18.21
C GLU A 237 -20.94 14.85 16.79
N LEU A 238 -21.73 14.39 15.82
CA LEU A 238 -21.43 14.56 14.41
C LEU A 238 -21.51 16.04 14.02
N ALA A 239 -20.37 16.61 13.57
CA ALA A 239 -20.33 17.96 12.99
C ALA A 239 -20.74 17.93 11.51
N TRP A 240 -20.18 17.01 10.75
CA TRP A 240 -20.54 16.79 9.36
C TRP A 240 -20.11 15.39 8.86
N ARG A 241 -20.72 14.97 7.76
CA ARG A 241 -20.37 13.78 6.98
C ARG A 241 -20.26 14.17 5.51
N PHE A 242 -19.24 13.65 4.83
CA PHE A 242 -19.08 13.74 3.39
C PHE A 242 -19.18 12.35 2.77
N TRP A 243 -20.06 12.17 1.80
CA TRP A 243 -20.15 10.95 1.01
C TRP A 243 -19.17 11.00 -0.16
N SER A 244 -18.17 10.12 -0.18
CA SER A 244 -17.26 9.97 -1.32
C SER A 244 -17.90 9.23 -2.50
N VAL A 245 -18.99 8.51 -2.25
CA VAL A 245 -19.87 7.98 -3.30
C VAL A 245 -21.19 8.74 -3.23
N PRO A 246 -21.40 9.71 -4.13
CA PRO A 246 -22.57 10.59 -4.08
C PRO A 246 -23.88 9.85 -4.39
N GLY A 247 -24.94 10.22 -3.69
CA GLY A 247 -26.31 9.75 -3.94
C GLY A 247 -27.10 10.64 -4.90
N PRO A 248 -28.35 10.31 -5.16
CA PRO A 248 -29.21 11.10 -6.05
C PRO A 248 -29.27 12.58 -5.66
N GLY A 249 -29.05 13.47 -6.64
CA GLY A 249 -29.03 14.91 -6.44
C GLY A 249 -27.72 15.49 -5.94
N GLU A 250 -26.74 14.67 -5.58
CA GLU A 250 -25.39 15.10 -5.20
C GLU A 250 -24.49 15.17 -6.44
N LEU A 251 -23.54 16.09 -6.45
CA LEU A 251 -22.54 16.22 -7.53
C LEU A 251 -21.74 14.93 -7.69
N GLY A 252 -21.67 14.41 -8.92
CA GLY A 252 -20.93 13.20 -9.27
C GLY A 252 -21.79 11.93 -9.23
N HIS A 253 -23.06 12.01 -8.81
CA HIS A 253 -23.96 10.85 -8.84
C HIS A 253 -24.16 10.31 -10.26
N ASP A 254 -24.21 11.18 -11.25
CA ASP A 254 -24.31 10.86 -12.68
C ASP A 254 -23.09 10.11 -13.25
N THR A 255 -22.01 10.02 -12.49
CA THR A 255 -20.82 9.22 -12.84
C THR A 255 -20.92 7.76 -12.39
N TRP A 256 -22.04 7.35 -11.82
CA TRP A 256 -22.35 6.00 -11.35
C TRP A 256 -23.59 5.45 -12.07
N ASP A 257 -23.45 4.28 -12.67
CA ASP A 257 -24.56 3.61 -13.39
C ASP A 257 -25.55 2.97 -12.42
N GLY A 258 -26.83 3.24 -12.65
CA GLY A 258 -27.94 2.61 -11.92
C GLY A 258 -27.85 2.73 -10.40
N ASN A 259 -27.80 1.60 -9.71
CA ASN A 259 -27.70 1.51 -8.25
C ASN A 259 -26.26 1.28 -7.73
N SER A 260 -25.25 1.27 -8.60
CA SER A 260 -23.86 0.96 -8.21
C SER A 260 -23.29 1.92 -7.15
N TRP A 261 -23.82 3.14 -7.05
CA TRP A 261 -23.47 4.11 -6.03
C TRP A 261 -23.74 3.65 -4.58
N LYS A 262 -24.73 2.74 -4.38
CA LYS A 262 -25.10 2.28 -3.02
C LYS A 262 -23.98 1.54 -2.31
N THR A 263 -23.09 0.90 -3.07
CA THR A 263 -21.99 0.08 -2.59
C THR A 263 -20.69 0.39 -3.32
N GLY A 264 -20.50 1.65 -3.73
CA GLY A 264 -19.48 2.05 -4.70
C GLY A 264 -18.03 2.06 -4.20
N GLY A 265 -17.72 1.67 -2.99
CA GLY A 265 -16.36 1.70 -2.44
C GLY A 265 -15.91 3.11 -2.08
N ALA A 266 -14.80 3.58 -2.64
CA ALA A 266 -14.25 4.92 -2.45
C ALA A 266 -14.05 5.32 -0.98
N VAL A 267 -13.51 4.43 -0.17
CA VAL A 267 -13.27 4.64 1.27
C VAL A 267 -11.96 5.38 1.54
N CYS A 268 -11.82 5.99 2.72
CA CYS A 268 -10.67 6.81 3.12
C CYS A 268 -10.03 6.24 4.40
N TRP A 269 -9.28 5.18 4.25
CA TRP A 269 -8.67 4.47 5.37
C TRP A 269 -7.28 4.98 5.78
N ILE A 270 -6.81 6.05 5.13
CA ILE A 270 -5.61 6.80 5.53
C ILE A 270 -6.01 8.13 6.18
N HIS A 271 -5.14 8.68 7.01
CA HIS A 271 -5.38 9.96 7.66
C HIS A 271 -5.30 11.15 6.70
N PRO A 272 -6.16 12.16 6.87
CA PRO A 272 -6.15 13.37 6.05
C PRO A 272 -5.00 14.31 6.45
N ALA A 273 -4.69 15.25 5.56
CA ALA A 273 -3.96 16.47 5.91
C ALA A 273 -4.95 17.59 6.23
N VAL A 274 -4.56 18.50 7.11
CA VAL A 274 -5.34 19.68 7.45
C VAL A 274 -4.51 20.92 7.15
N ASP A 275 -5.10 21.89 6.47
CA ASP A 275 -4.53 23.21 6.21
C ASP A 275 -5.23 24.25 7.09
N PRO A 276 -4.62 24.66 8.22
CA PRO A 276 -5.19 25.66 9.11
C PRO A 276 -5.34 27.05 8.46
N GLU A 277 -4.49 27.37 7.51
CA GLU A 277 -4.50 28.67 6.84
C GLU A 277 -5.65 28.79 5.85
N LEU A 278 -5.90 27.74 5.07
CA LEU A 278 -6.99 27.71 4.09
C LEU A 278 -8.31 27.18 4.70
N GLY A 279 -8.28 26.64 5.92
CA GLY A 279 -9.42 26.01 6.57
C GLY A 279 -9.89 24.76 5.82
N LEU A 280 -8.97 23.99 5.22
CA LEU A 280 -9.27 22.84 4.40
C LEU A 280 -8.77 21.54 5.03
N VAL A 281 -9.50 20.46 4.80
CA VAL A 281 -9.06 19.08 5.06
C VAL A 281 -9.01 18.31 3.74
N TYR A 282 -7.89 17.61 3.49
CA TYR A 282 -7.64 16.88 2.25
C TYR A 282 -7.74 15.39 2.51
N TRP A 283 -8.70 14.74 1.85
CA TRP A 283 -8.93 13.31 1.93
C TRP A 283 -8.55 12.60 0.63
N ALA A 284 -7.77 11.54 0.74
CA ALA A 284 -7.52 10.61 -0.34
C ALA A 284 -8.51 9.45 -0.26
N PHE A 285 -9.31 9.25 -1.31
CA PHE A 285 -10.29 8.18 -1.42
C PHE A 285 -9.76 7.07 -2.33
N GLY A 286 -9.93 5.82 -1.91
CA GLY A 286 -9.45 4.63 -2.59
C GLY A 286 -10.31 4.19 -3.78
N ASN A 287 -10.11 2.95 -4.19
CA ASN A 287 -10.74 2.33 -5.36
C ASN A 287 -12.26 2.25 -5.27
N PRO A 288 -12.96 2.18 -6.42
CA PRO A 288 -14.38 1.85 -6.45
C PRO A 288 -14.59 0.36 -6.14
N PHE A 289 -15.83 -0.03 -5.83
CA PHE A 289 -16.24 -1.42 -5.70
C PHE A 289 -17.24 -1.82 -6.82
N PRO A 290 -17.10 -3.00 -7.44
CA PRO A 290 -16.01 -3.99 -7.31
C PRO A 290 -14.67 -3.41 -7.83
N ARG A 291 -13.55 -3.73 -7.15
CA ARG A 291 -12.26 -3.06 -7.36
C ARG A 291 -11.58 -3.39 -8.70
N THR A 292 -11.81 -4.60 -9.24
CA THR A 292 -11.18 -5.07 -10.48
C THR A 292 -12.19 -5.40 -11.57
N ASP A 293 -13.48 -5.08 -11.36
CA ASP A 293 -14.55 -5.29 -12.33
C ASP A 293 -15.39 -4.02 -12.49
N GLY A 294 -15.30 -3.40 -13.66
CA GLY A 294 -16.04 -2.19 -14.01
C GLY A 294 -17.39 -2.44 -14.68
N SER A 295 -17.74 -3.69 -15.01
CA SER A 295 -18.89 -4.04 -15.84
C SER A 295 -20.25 -3.56 -15.28
N THR A 296 -20.35 -3.40 -13.97
CA THR A 296 -21.59 -3.03 -13.25
C THR A 296 -21.67 -1.56 -12.85
N ARG A 297 -20.65 -0.74 -13.15
CA ARG A 297 -20.54 0.64 -12.65
C ARG A 297 -20.00 1.63 -13.69
N ALA A 298 -20.62 1.69 -14.87
CA ALA A 298 -20.22 2.64 -15.92
C ALA A 298 -20.04 4.07 -15.39
N GLY A 299 -19.21 4.86 -16.08
CA GLY A 299 -18.86 6.24 -15.73
C GLY A 299 -17.49 6.35 -15.04
N THR A 300 -17.09 7.55 -14.67
CA THR A 300 -15.78 7.79 -14.01
C THR A 300 -15.75 7.40 -12.55
N ASN A 301 -16.91 7.19 -11.91
CA ASN A 301 -17.08 6.78 -10.51
C ASN A 301 -16.54 7.79 -9.49
N LEU A 302 -16.95 9.06 -9.58
CA LEU A 302 -16.57 10.08 -8.58
C LEU A 302 -17.16 9.75 -7.19
N PHE A 303 -16.39 9.88 -6.10
CA PHE A 303 -15.04 10.38 -5.98
C PHE A 303 -14.05 9.23 -5.66
N ALA A 304 -14.24 8.06 -6.24
CA ALA A 304 -13.22 7.02 -6.16
C ALA A 304 -11.90 7.53 -6.76
N ASN A 305 -10.77 7.04 -6.25
CA ASN A 305 -9.42 7.40 -6.69
C ASN A 305 -9.18 8.92 -6.76
N SER A 306 -9.74 9.66 -5.80
CA SER A 306 -9.71 11.12 -5.81
C SER A 306 -9.09 11.70 -4.56
N LEU A 307 -8.35 12.79 -4.72
CA LEU A 307 -8.06 13.71 -3.65
C LEU A 307 -9.19 14.75 -3.58
N VAL A 308 -9.80 14.90 -2.42
CA VAL A 308 -10.91 15.82 -2.20
C VAL A 308 -10.56 16.81 -1.11
N ALA A 309 -10.63 18.10 -1.41
CA ALA A 309 -10.50 19.16 -0.43
C ALA A 309 -11.89 19.55 0.09
N LEU A 310 -12.08 19.43 1.37
CA LEU A 310 -13.31 19.81 2.07
C LEU A 310 -13.03 21.02 2.96
N ASP A 311 -14.02 21.90 3.10
CA ASP A 311 -14.02 22.88 4.17
C ASP A 311 -14.00 22.13 5.52
N ALA A 312 -13.00 22.39 6.31
CA ALA A 312 -12.72 21.60 7.51
C ALA A 312 -13.84 21.69 8.55
N ARG A 313 -14.57 22.80 8.63
CA ARG A 313 -15.64 23.00 9.61
C ARG A 313 -17.01 22.50 9.16
N THR A 314 -17.26 22.52 7.84
CA THR A 314 -18.60 22.24 7.29
C THR A 314 -18.68 20.98 6.44
N GLY A 315 -17.55 20.38 6.07
CA GLY A 315 -17.49 19.22 5.17
C GLY A 315 -17.87 19.54 3.71
N ARG A 316 -18.10 20.81 3.36
CA ARG A 316 -18.46 21.21 2.00
C ARG A 316 -17.24 21.06 1.08
N ARG A 317 -17.41 20.29 -0.04
CA ARG A 317 -16.37 20.14 -1.04
C ARG A 317 -16.00 21.48 -1.66
N ARG A 318 -14.73 21.81 -1.65
CA ARG A 318 -14.15 22.98 -2.31
C ARG A 318 -13.67 22.64 -3.72
N TRP A 319 -12.91 21.55 -3.85
CA TRP A 319 -12.47 20.97 -5.11
C TRP A 319 -12.16 19.49 -4.98
N HIS A 320 -11.95 18.82 -6.10
CA HIS A 320 -11.44 17.44 -6.14
C HIS A 320 -10.56 17.25 -7.38
N PHE A 321 -9.75 16.25 -7.33
CA PHE A 321 -8.95 15.74 -8.44
C PHE A 321 -9.00 14.22 -8.45
N GLN A 322 -9.41 13.62 -9.58
CA GLN A 322 -9.45 12.16 -9.75
C GLN A 322 -8.19 11.70 -10.49
N SER A 323 -7.39 10.83 -9.88
CA SER A 323 -6.13 10.34 -10.43
C SER A 323 -6.27 9.08 -11.28
N VAL A 324 -7.38 8.37 -11.17
CA VAL A 324 -7.72 7.20 -12.01
C VAL A 324 -9.22 7.22 -12.28
N HIS A 325 -9.57 7.31 -13.56
CA HIS A 325 -10.95 7.22 -14.01
C HIS A 325 -11.38 5.78 -14.14
N HIS A 326 -12.54 5.42 -13.63
CA HIS A 326 -13.13 4.07 -13.80
C HIS A 326 -12.12 2.97 -13.47
N ASP A 327 -11.54 3.00 -12.28
CA ASP A 327 -10.48 2.08 -11.88
C ASP A 327 -10.95 0.62 -11.91
N ILE A 328 -10.25 -0.20 -12.69
CA ILE A 328 -10.42 -1.67 -12.77
C ILE A 328 -9.13 -2.42 -12.41
N TRP A 329 -8.17 -1.72 -11.81
CA TRP A 329 -6.83 -2.23 -11.51
C TRP A 329 -6.53 -2.31 -10.03
N ASP A 330 -7.43 -1.82 -9.15
CA ASP A 330 -7.17 -1.66 -7.71
C ASP A 330 -6.07 -0.62 -7.44
N TYR A 331 -6.13 0.51 -8.17
CA TYR A 331 -5.15 1.60 -8.08
C TYR A 331 -5.54 2.63 -7.03
N ASP A 332 -5.74 2.16 -5.81
CA ASP A 332 -6.07 3.00 -4.67
C ASP A 332 -5.27 4.28 -4.59
N ASN A 333 -5.94 5.31 -4.17
CA ASN A 333 -5.39 6.61 -3.87
C ASN A 333 -5.24 6.79 -2.36
N VAL A 334 -4.32 6.06 -1.76
CA VAL A 334 -4.27 5.84 -0.30
C VAL A 334 -2.98 6.28 0.35
N MET A 335 -2.19 7.10 -0.32
CA MET A 335 -1.09 7.81 0.32
C MET A 335 -1.63 9.02 1.07
N ALA A 336 -1.16 9.25 2.31
CA ALA A 336 -1.52 10.45 3.05
C ALA A 336 -1.06 11.70 2.28
N PRO A 337 -1.95 12.67 2.01
CA PRO A 337 -1.56 13.91 1.31
C PRO A 337 -0.52 14.68 2.13
N VAL A 338 0.51 15.20 1.48
CA VAL A 338 1.57 16.01 2.11
C VAL A 338 1.46 17.45 1.65
N LEU A 339 1.37 18.39 2.59
CA LEU A 339 1.29 19.82 2.29
C LEU A 339 2.66 20.47 2.37
N ILE A 340 3.02 21.20 1.34
CA ILE A 340 4.34 21.83 1.20
C ILE A 340 4.18 23.23 0.60
N ASP A 341 5.02 24.17 1.05
CA ASP A 341 5.21 25.45 0.36
C ASP A 341 6.47 25.34 -0.50
N LEU A 342 6.29 25.35 -1.81
CA LEU A 342 7.37 25.21 -2.79
C LEU A 342 7.71 26.54 -3.42
N ARG A 343 9.01 26.80 -3.62
CA ARG A 343 9.45 27.90 -4.45
C ARG A 343 9.66 27.39 -5.88
N ILE A 344 8.81 27.84 -6.80
CA ILE A 344 8.85 27.51 -8.22
C ILE A 344 8.87 28.83 -9.01
N ASP A 345 9.84 28.99 -9.89
CA ASP A 345 9.99 30.21 -10.73
C ASP A 345 9.99 31.53 -9.93
N GLY A 346 10.59 31.49 -8.74
CA GLY A 346 10.68 32.67 -7.85
C GLY A 346 9.44 32.93 -6.99
N GLU A 347 8.34 32.22 -7.21
CA GLU A 347 7.09 32.36 -6.45
C GLU A 347 6.92 31.22 -5.44
N THR A 348 6.37 31.53 -4.26
CA THR A 348 5.95 30.51 -3.30
C THR A 348 4.58 29.98 -3.70
N ARG A 349 4.51 28.68 -4.00
CA ARG A 349 3.27 27.97 -4.32
C ARG A 349 2.91 27.02 -3.19
N LYS A 350 1.68 27.10 -2.73
CA LYS A 350 1.13 26.21 -1.72
C LYS A 350 0.61 24.96 -2.40
N VAL A 351 1.28 23.82 -2.20
CA VAL A 351 0.95 22.59 -2.92
C VAL A 351 0.57 21.46 -1.98
N VAL A 352 -0.25 20.55 -2.49
CA VAL A 352 -0.45 19.22 -1.94
C VAL A 352 0.20 18.21 -2.89
N VAL A 353 1.08 17.39 -2.33
CA VAL A 353 1.70 16.26 -3.00
C VAL A 353 0.98 15.00 -2.57
N TYR A 354 0.51 14.23 -3.52
CA TYR A 354 -0.05 12.93 -3.22
C TYR A 354 0.22 11.95 -4.36
N GLY A 355 0.25 10.67 -4.03
CA GLY A 355 0.50 9.62 -4.98
C GLY A 355 -0.45 8.45 -4.79
N SER A 356 -0.29 7.45 -5.63
CA SER A 356 -1.11 6.24 -5.57
C SER A 356 -0.33 5.02 -6.04
N LYS A 357 -0.99 3.89 -6.11
CA LYS A 357 -0.46 2.65 -6.66
C LYS A 357 0.05 2.77 -8.10
N VAL A 358 -0.37 3.80 -8.84
CA VAL A 358 0.16 4.08 -10.20
C VAL A 358 1.63 4.50 -10.21
N GLY A 359 2.23 4.81 -9.05
CA GLY A 359 3.65 5.14 -8.96
C GLY A 359 4.03 6.49 -9.55
N MET A 360 3.09 7.42 -9.57
CA MET A 360 3.25 8.82 -9.97
C MET A 360 2.81 9.75 -8.85
N TYR A 361 3.46 10.92 -8.75
CA TYR A 361 2.99 12.00 -7.90
C TYR A 361 2.13 12.99 -8.68
N TYR A 362 1.03 13.37 -8.04
CA TYR A 362 0.16 14.46 -8.47
C TYR A 362 0.42 15.64 -7.53
N ILE A 363 0.97 16.72 -8.07
CA ILE A 363 1.31 17.93 -7.31
C ILE A 363 0.33 19.02 -7.72
N LEU A 364 -0.55 19.37 -6.78
CA LEU A 364 -1.69 20.24 -7.03
C LEU A 364 -1.60 21.48 -6.14
N ASP A 365 -2.09 22.60 -6.64
CA ASP A 365 -2.32 23.80 -5.83
C ASP A 365 -3.34 23.51 -4.72
N ARG A 366 -3.01 23.79 -3.45
CA ARG A 366 -3.84 23.45 -2.29
C ARG A 366 -5.20 24.13 -2.28
N ALA A 367 -5.27 25.37 -2.78
CA ALA A 367 -6.50 26.14 -2.74
C ALA A 367 -7.49 25.75 -3.84
N THR A 368 -6.98 25.33 -5.00
CA THR A 368 -7.77 25.17 -6.22
C THR A 368 -7.80 23.75 -6.79
N GLY A 369 -6.87 22.87 -6.40
CA GLY A 369 -6.71 21.53 -6.97
C GLY A 369 -6.12 21.51 -8.38
N LYS A 370 -5.65 22.63 -8.90
CA LYS A 370 -5.06 22.69 -10.24
C LYS A 370 -3.66 22.06 -10.23
N PRO A 371 -3.32 21.23 -11.24
CA PRO A 371 -1.98 20.67 -11.37
C PRO A 371 -0.91 21.75 -11.54
N VAL A 372 0.19 21.65 -10.78
CA VAL A 372 1.29 22.63 -10.82
C VAL A 372 2.21 22.40 -12.02
N HIS A 373 2.46 21.13 -12.36
CA HIS A 373 3.35 20.73 -13.46
C HIS A 373 2.60 20.35 -14.76
N GLY A 374 1.32 20.72 -14.85
CA GLY A 374 0.46 20.29 -15.95
C GLY A 374 -0.10 18.89 -15.77
N MET A 375 -1.06 18.57 -16.63
CA MET A 375 -1.76 17.27 -16.67
C MET A 375 -2.15 16.97 -18.11
N GLU A 376 -1.94 15.74 -18.53
CA GLU A 376 -2.32 15.27 -19.86
C GLU A 376 -3.29 14.11 -19.75
N GLU A 377 -4.47 14.26 -20.33
CA GLU A 377 -5.41 13.15 -20.51
C GLU A 377 -4.96 12.29 -21.69
N ARG A 378 -4.36 11.14 -21.42
CA ARG A 378 -3.84 10.24 -22.44
C ARG A 378 -4.82 9.12 -22.75
N PRO A 379 -5.06 8.80 -24.04
CA PRO A 379 -5.84 7.64 -24.43
C PRO A 379 -5.24 6.35 -23.87
N VAL A 380 -6.11 5.46 -23.38
CA VAL A 380 -5.73 4.13 -22.86
C VAL A 380 -6.54 3.02 -23.54
N PRO A 381 -6.07 1.76 -23.53
CA PRO A 381 -6.80 0.64 -24.08
C PRO A 381 -8.20 0.52 -23.52
N GLN A 382 -9.16 0.22 -24.39
CA GLN A 382 -10.59 0.15 -24.05
C GLN A 382 -11.12 -1.26 -24.10
N ASP A 383 -12.01 -1.62 -23.17
CA ASP A 383 -12.83 -2.82 -23.21
C ASP A 383 -14.29 -2.47 -22.87
N PRO A 384 -15.22 -2.54 -23.84
CA PRO A 384 -16.63 -2.20 -23.63
C PRO A 384 -17.32 -3.07 -22.56
N ARG A 385 -16.84 -4.31 -22.35
CA ARG A 385 -17.38 -5.25 -21.37
C ARG A 385 -17.08 -4.78 -19.94
N GLN A 386 -15.94 -4.11 -19.76
CA GLN A 386 -15.53 -3.46 -18.50
C GLN A 386 -16.02 -2.01 -18.41
N LYS A 387 -16.65 -1.47 -19.45
CA LYS A 387 -17.12 -0.07 -19.52
C LYS A 387 -16.00 0.94 -19.22
N THR A 388 -14.77 0.65 -19.70
CA THR A 388 -13.57 1.43 -19.42
C THR A 388 -13.69 2.88 -19.84
N TRP A 389 -12.99 3.78 -19.13
CA TRP A 389 -12.92 5.19 -19.47
C TRP A 389 -11.85 5.45 -20.55
N PRO A 390 -12.08 6.30 -21.56
CA PRO A 390 -11.20 6.42 -22.72
C PRO A 390 -9.82 7.01 -22.45
N THR A 391 -9.66 7.79 -21.39
CA THR A 391 -8.41 8.47 -21.04
C THR A 391 -8.06 8.27 -19.58
N GLN A 392 -6.79 8.51 -19.24
CA GLN A 392 -6.32 8.58 -17.86
C GLN A 392 -5.40 9.80 -17.69
N PRO A 393 -5.38 10.44 -16.48
CA PRO A 393 -4.58 11.62 -16.22
C PRO A 393 -3.12 11.26 -15.93
N PHE A 394 -2.21 11.79 -16.73
CA PHE A 394 -0.77 11.67 -16.53
C PHE A 394 -0.20 13.03 -16.10
N PRO A 395 0.39 13.12 -14.89
CA PRO A 395 0.99 14.36 -14.42
C PRO A 395 2.28 14.68 -15.17
N GLY A 396 2.57 15.98 -15.31
CA GLY A 396 3.89 16.42 -15.75
C GLY A 396 4.97 15.98 -14.77
N GLY A 397 6.14 15.59 -15.30
CA GLY A 397 7.25 15.01 -14.53
C GLY A 397 7.53 13.57 -14.93
N GLU A 398 8.06 12.78 -13.99
CA GLU A 398 8.42 11.38 -14.22
C GLU A 398 7.85 10.48 -13.11
N PRO A 399 7.38 9.26 -13.44
CA PRO A 399 6.99 8.29 -12.43
C PRO A 399 8.20 7.86 -11.60
N PHE A 400 7.98 7.57 -10.31
CA PHE A 400 9.04 7.08 -9.42
C PHE A 400 9.19 5.55 -9.44
N VAL A 401 8.31 4.84 -10.15
CA VAL A 401 8.45 3.41 -10.47
C VAL A 401 8.20 3.20 -11.96
N PRO A 402 8.69 2.09 -12.55
CA PRO A 402 8.38 1.73 -13.94
C PRO A 402 6.88 1.67 -14.20
N GLN A 403 6.47 1.85 -15.45
CA GLN A 403 5.07 1.84 -15.87
C GLN A 403 4.72 0.61 -16.74
N ALA A 404 5.58 -0.40 -16.70
CA ALA A 404 5.39 -1.68 -17.38
C ALA A 404 6.05 -2.81 -16.58
N PRO A 405 5.58 -4.06 -16.72
CA PRO A 405 6.11 -5.20 -16.00
C PRO A 405 7.62 -5.37 -16.18
N ARG A 406 8.32 -5.60 -15.07
CA ARG A 406 9.72 -6.03 -15.06
C ARG A 406 9.76 -7.49 -14.64
N PHE A 407 10.53 -8.27 -15.37
CA PHE A 407 10.77 -9.66 -15.05
C PHE A 407 12.27 -9.84 -14.82
N ASP A 408 12.65 -10.47 -13.73
CA ASP A 408 14.00 -10.98 -13.62
C ASP A 408 14.17 -12.21 -14.53
N ARG A 409 15.41 -12.72 -14.68
CA ARG A 409 15.67 -13.90 -15.52
C ARG A 409 14.97 -15.16 -15.02
N ALA A 410 14.51 -15.18 -13.75
CA ALA A 410 13.86 -16.30 -13.12
C ALA A 410 12.32 -16.19 -13.17
N THR A 411 11.78 -15.00 -13.47
CA THR A 411 10.33 -14.74 -13.56
C THR A 411 9.99 -14.30 -14.98
N ARG A 412 10.06 -15.22 -15.95
CA ARG A 412 9.53 -14.96 -17.29
C ARG A 412 8.00 -15.07 -17.25
N PRO A 413 7.26 -14.22 -17.99
CA PRO A 413 5.83 -14.38 -18.13
C PRO A 413 5.55 -15.75 -18.74
N VAL A 414 4.59 -16.44 -18.18
CA VAL A 414 4.10 -17.69 -18.78
C VAL A 414 3.53 -17.34 -20.16
N PRO A 415 3.79 -18.11 -21.21
CA PRO A 415 3.49 -17.72 -22.60
C PRO A 415 2.05 -17.30 -22.86
N PHE A 416 1.08 -17.78 -22.09
CA PHE A 416 -0.32 -17.40 -22.26
C PHE A 416 -0.77 -16.17 -21.45
N TYR A 417 0.07 -15.62 -20.56
CA TYR A 417 -0.20 -14.29 -20.01
C TYR A 417 0.15 -13.23 -21.06
N ALA A 418 -0.78 -12.31 -21.29
CA ALA A 418 -0.44 -11.05 -21.92
C ALA A 418 0.33 -10.17 -20.91
N THR A 419 1.15 -9.29 -21.41
CA THR A 419 1.75 -8.22 -20.61
C THR A 419 1.37 -6.89 -21.22
N GLY A 420 1.10 -5.91 -20.37
CA GLY A 420 0.77 -4.58 -20.83
C GLY A 420 1.37 -3.49 -19.93
N PRO A 421 1.50 -2.27 -20.44
CA PRO A 421 1.80 -1.11 -19.61
C PRO A 421 0.64 -0.83 -18.65
N ILE A 422 0.86 0.12 -17.76
CA ILE A 422 -0.19 0.63 -16.89
C ILE A 422 -1.48 0.94 -17.67
N PHE A 423 -2.64 0.68 -17.07
CA PHE A 423 -3.98 0.87 -17.65
C PHE A 423 -4.34 -0.04 -18.82
N SER A 424 -3.60 -1.13 -19.06
CA SER A 424 -4.03 -2.15 -20.04
C SER A 424 -5.26 -2.92 -19.58
N THR A 425 -6.05 -3.40 -20.54
CA THR A 425 -7.21 -4.26 -20.28
C THR A 425 -6.80 -5.73 -20.09
N MET A 426 -7.67 -6.55 -19.45
CA MET A 426 -7.33 -7.89 -19.01
C MET A 426 -8.46 -8.93 -19.28
N TRP A 427 -9.42 -8.63 -20.16
CA TRP A 427 -10.63 -9.46 -20.29
C TRP A 427 -10.42 -10.75 -21.07
N ASP A 428 -9.81 -10.68 -22.24
CA ASP A 428 -9.69 -11.83 -23.17
C ASP A 428 -8.53 -12.76 -22.79
N ARG A 429 -7.52 -12.25 -22.11
CA ARG A 429 -6.35 -13.00 -21.65
C ARG A 429 -6.00 -12.57 -20.25
N ALA A 430 -5.54 -13.52 -19.44
CA ALA A 430 -4.86 -13.18 -18.22
C ALA A 430 -3.67 -12.26 -18.52
N THR A 431 -3.59 -11.12 -17.87
CA THR A 431 -2.64 -10.06 -18.19
C THR A 431 -1.83 -9.68 -16.96
N ILE A 432 -0.51 -9.68 -17.10
CA ILE A 432 0.40 -9.18 -16.06
C ILE A 432 0.62 -7.69 -16.29
N LEU A 433 0.31 -6.90 -15.28
CA LEU A 433 0.48 -5.45 -15.28
C LEU A 433 1.45 -5.01 -14.18
N PHE A 434 2.13 -3.90 -14.44
CA PHE A 434 2.92 -3.18 -13.45
C PHE A 434 2.79 -1.66 -13.68
N PRO A 435 2.62 -0.86 -12.63
CA PRO A 435 2.35 -1.29 -11.27
C PRO A 435 1.14 -2.22 -11.18
N GLY A 436 1.20 -3.21 -10.28
CA GLY A 436 0.07 -4.09 -10.02
C GLY A 436 -0.80 -3.57 -8.87
N ALA A 437 -1.79 -4.35 -8.43
CA ALA A 437 -2.70 -4.01 -7.33
C ALA A 437 -2.00 -3.75 -5.98
N GLY A 438 -0.77 -4.21 -5.82
CA GLY A 438 0.06 -3.93 -4.64
C GLY A 438 1.37 -3.22 -4.96
N GLY A 439 1.53 -2.66 -6.18
CA GLY A 439 2.76 -2.01 -6.63
C GLY A 439 2.70 -0.48 -6.53
N GLY A 440 3.74 0.19 -6.98
CA GLY A 440 3.88 1.64 -6.84
C GLY A 440 3.97 2.06 -5.37
N ALA A 441 3.34 3.18 -4.99
CA ALA A 441 3.15 3.53 -3.58
C ALA A 441 1.80 3.02 -3.09
N ASP A 442 1.70 2.79 -1.79
CA ASP A 442 0.46 2.45 -1.12
C ASP A 442 0.38 3.27 0.19
N TRP A 443 -0.02 2.72 1.32
CA TRP A 443 -0.27 3.45 2.56
C TRP A 443 0.99 3.73 3.41
N SER A 444 2.20 3.44 2.96
CA SER A 444 3.43 3.86 3.64
C SER A 444 3.47 5.38 3.78
N HIS A 445 3.78 5.86 4.99
CA HIS A 445 3.92 7.30 5.21
C HIS A 445 5.13 7.81 4.43
N VAL A 446 4.90 8.80 3.59
CA VAL A 446 5.96 9.54 2.92
C VAL A 446 6.54 10.60 3.85
N SER A 447 7.72 11.08 3.56
CA SER A 447 8.34 12.16 4.33
C SER A 447 8.79 13.28 3.41
N PHE A 448 8.63 14.52 3.85
CA PHE A 448 9.23 15.69 3.20
C PHE A 448 10.34 16.24 4.09
N SER A 449 11.57 16.31 3.57
CA SER A 449 12.70 16.95 4.27
C SER A 449 12.87 18.39 3.80
N PRO A 450 12.73 19.38 4.67
CA PRO A 450 13.06 20.76 4.34
C PRO A 450 14.53 20.96 3.98
N GLU A 451 15.45 20.15 4.55
CA GLU A 451 16.90 20.25 4.36
C GLU A 451 17.32 19.87 2.93
N THR A 452 16.59 18.97 2.29
CA THR A 452 16.85 18.57 0.89
C THR A 452 15.84 19.17 -0.09
N GLY A 453 14.67 19.53 0.41
CA GLY A 453 13.52 19.92 -0.42
C GLY A 453 12.88 18.74 -1.16
N HIS A 454 13.15 17.50 -0.75
CA HIS A 454 12.68 16.29 -1.43
C HIS A 454 11.56 15.59 -0.65
N VAL A 455 10.70 14.90 -1.39
CA VAL A 455 9.70 13.96 -0.86
C VAL A 455 10.24 12.54 -1.01
N TYR A 456 10.27 11.77 0.07
CA TYR A 456 10.75 10.40 0.11
C TYR A 456 9.58 9.43 0.17
N VAL A 457 9.60 8.42 -0.70
CA VAL A 457 8.54 7.41 -0.80
C VAL A 457 9.13 6.01 -0.83
N GLY A 458 8.57 5.12 0.00
CA GLY A 458 8.79 3.69 -0.11
C GLY A 458 7.89 3.10 -1.19
N TYR A 459 8.46 2.33 -2.12
CA TYR A 459 7.69 1.73 -3.21
C TYR A 459 7.81 0.22 -3.27
N GLY A 460 6.85 -0.40 -3.98
CA GLY A 460 6.85 -1.80 -4.34
C GLY A 460 7.12 -2.02 -5.82
N LEU A 461 7.84 -3.09 -6.13
CA LEU A 461 8.08 -3.59 -7.49
C LEU A 461 7.42 -4.97 -7.60
N ILE A 462 6.08 -5.01 -7.59
CA ILE A 462 5.29 -6.23 -7.56
C ILE A 462 4.32 -6.22 -8.74
N ASN A 463 4.50 -7.15 -9.67
CA ASN A 463 3.55 -7.37 -10.74
C ASN A 463 2.24 -7.96 -10.19
N SER A 464 1.13 -7.71 -10.85
CA SER A 464 -0.12 -8.42 -10.61
C SER A 464 -0.62 -9.06 -11.90
N ALA A 465 -1.10 -10.28 -11.79
CA ALA A 465 -1.85 -10.95 -12.83
C ALA A 465 -3.34 -10.65 -12.64
N TYR A 466 -4.01 -10.25 -13.68
CA TYR A 466 -5.45 -10.02 -13.74
C TYR A 466 -6.06 -11.01 -14.72
N SER A 467 -7.13 -11.64 -14.33
CA SER A 467 -7.83 -12.62 -15.17
C SER A 467 -9.34 -12.53 -15.01
N ASN A 468 -10.05 -12.65 -16.12
CA ASN A 468 -11.49 -12.77 -16.10
C ASN A 468 -11.86 -14.25 -15.93
N ALA A 469 -12.51 -14.58 -14.82
CA ALA A 469 -13.25 -15.82 -14.70
C ALA A 469 -14.54 -15.69 -15.54
N ARG A 470 -14.98 -16.75 -16.20
CA ARG A 470 -16.15 -16.75 -17.10
C ARG A 470 -17.46 -16.22 -16.51
N ASN A 471 -17.51 -16.04 -15.20
CA ASN A 471 -18.65 -15.41 -14.50
C ASN A 471 -18.67 -13.87 -14.64
N GLY A 472 -17.87 -13.29 -15.51
CA GLY A 472 -17.81 -11.84 -15.75
C GLY A 472 -17.07 -11.04 -14.68
N ARG A 473 -16.33 -11.69 -13.78
CA ARG A 473 -15.54 -11.00 -12.75
C ARG A 473 -14.06 -11.12 -13.00
N VAL A 474 -13.36 -10.01 -12.93
CA VAL A 474 -11.90 -9.99 -13.00
C VAL A 474 -11.32 -10.21 -11.60
N ASN A 475 -10.45 -11.19 -11.50
CA ASN A 475 -9.67 -11.47 -10.29
C ASN A 475 -8.25 -10.97 -10.45
N THR A 476 -7.62 -10.63 -9.33
CA THR A 476 -6.20 -10.28 -9.28
C THR A 476 -5.45 -11.23 -8.37
N ALA A 477 -4.25 -11.61 -8.78
CA ALA A 477 -3.34 -12.40 -7.98
C ALA A 477 -1.89 -12.00 -8.26
N ARG A 478 -1.00 -12.40 -7.36
CA ARG A 478 0.44 -12.27 -7.59
C ARG A 478 0.91 -13.49 -8.37
N PRO A 479 1.63 -13.30 -9.50
CA PRO A 479 2.18 -14.42 -10.24
C PRO A 479 3.07 -15.30 -9.36
N LEU A 480 2.98 -16.61 -9.52
CA LEU A 480 3.88 -17.53 -8.83
C LEU A 480 5.33 -17.27 -9.22
N GLY A 481 6.22 -17.39 -8.25
CA GLY A 481 7.65 -17.10 -8.45
C GLY A 481 7.98 -15.62 -8.55
N GLU A 482 6.97 -14.74 -8.54
CA GLU A 482 7.17 -13.29 -8.50
C GLU A 482 8.05 -12.92 -7.34
N TYR A 483 9.08 -12.13 -7.61
CA TYR A 483 9.97 -11.58 -6.60
C TYR A 483 9.40 -10.29 -6.04
N PHE A 484 9.20 -10.24 -4.74
CA PHE A 484 8.66 -9.07 -4.07
C PHE A 484 9.80 -8.12 -3.72
N ALA A 485 10.15 -7.28 -4.66
CA ALA A 485 11.12 -6.21 -4.46
C ALA A 485 10.43 -4.87 -4.22
N GLY A 486 11.23 -3.86 -4.01
CA GLY A 486 10.79 -2.48 -3.87
C GLY A 486 11.99 -1.58 -3.62
N GLY A 487 11.76 -0.44 -3.00
CA GLY A 487 12.83 0.49 -2.72
C GLY A 487 12.33 1.82 -2.19
N ILE A 488 13.21 2.81 -2.28
CA ILE A 488 12.94 4.19 -1.89
C ILE A 488 13.28 5.11 -3.07
N ALA A 489 12.42 6.10 -3.31
CA ALA A 489 12.71 7.21 -4.20
C ALA A 489 12.73 8.53 -3.42
N ALA A 490 13.66 9.41 -3.76
CA ALA A 490 13.61 10.82 -3.43
C ALA A 490 13.15 11.57 -4.67
N VAL A 491 12.06 12.31 -4.56
CA VAL A 491 11.45 13.06 -5.65
C VAL A 491 11.56 14.55 -5.34
N ASP A 492 12.04 15.33 -6.29
CA ASP A 492 12.00 16.79 -6.21
C ASP A 492 10.60 17.29 -6.60
N PRO A 493 9.81 17.80 -5.66
CA PRO A 493 8.45 18.26 -5.97
C PRO A 493 8.42 19.52 -6.83
N ARG A 494 9.54 20.23 -7.01
CA ARG A 494 9.64 21.42 -7.89
C ARG A 494 9.65 21.04 -9.36
N THR A 495 10.08 19.82 -9.69
CA THR A 495 10.16 19.30 -11.05
C THR A 495 9.28 18.07 -11.26
N ASN A 496 8.77 17.48 -10.18
CA ASN A 496 8.08 16.20 -10.14
C ASN A 496 8.91 15.06 -10.77
N ARG A 497 10.21 15.01 -10.44
CA ARG A 497 11.13 14.00 -10.96
C ARG A 497 11.91 13.33 -9.85
N PRO A 498 12.18 12.02 -9.95
CA PRO A 498 13.10 11.35 -9.06
C PRO A 498 14.50 11.97 -9.13
N VAL A 499 15.06 12.33 -7.97
CA VAL A 499 16.46 12.76 -7.83
C VAL A 499 17.35 11.53 -7.75
N TRP A 500 16.90 10.54 -6.99
CA TRP A 500 17.49 9.22 -6.94
C TRP A 500 16.43 8.17 -6.61
N THR A 501 16.67 6.94 -7.05
CA THR A 501 15.93 5.74 -6.67
C THR A 501 16.89 4.67 -6.20
N LYS A 502 16.51 3.90 -5.19
CA LYS A 502 17.32 2.83 -4.65
C LYS A 502 16.45 1.58 -4.51
N ASP A 503 16.57 0.69 -5.49
CA ASP A 503 15.94 -0.62 -5.45
C ASP A 503 16.58 -1.48 -4.34
N GLY A 504 15.77 -2.31 -3.73
CA GLY A 504 16.14 -3.23 -2.65
C GLY A 504 15.32 -4.51 -2.68
N ASP A 505 15.66 -5.39 -1.78
CA ASP A 505 15.10 -6.74 -1.69
C ASP A 505 13.66 -6.78 -1.13
N TRP A 506 13.14 -5.65 -0.64
CA TRP A 506 11.86 -5.60 0.05
C TRP A 506 10.92 -4.58 -0.58
N SER A 507 9.65 -4.95 -0.74
CA SER A 507 8.60 -3.98 -1.02
C SER A 507 8.37 -3.11 0.20
N LEU A 508 8.39 -1.80 0.01
CA LEU A 508 8.27 -0.80 1.06
C LEU A 508 6.98 0.05 0.93
N ALA A 509 6.05 -0.40 0.09
CA ALA A 509 4.81 0.32 -0.18
C ALA A 509 3.73 0.15 0.91
N HIS A 510 3.82 -0.90 1.75
CA HIS A 510 2.71 -1.32 2.63
C HIS A 510 3.00 -1.05 4.11
N GLY A 511 3.04 0.21 4.50
CA GLY A 511 3.18 0.63 5.89
C GLY A 511 4.60 0.88 6.39
N ASN A 512 5.60 0.65 5.56
CA ASN A 512 7.01 0.90 5.88
C ASN A 512 7.32 2.40 5.77
N GLY A 513 6.75 3.20 6.68
CA GLY A 513 6.83 4.65 6.63
C GLY A 513 8.26 5.19 6.82
N ILE A 514 8.49 6.38 6.28
CA ILE A 514 9.78 7.08 6.33
C ILE A 514 9.66 8.25 7.30
N LEU A 515 10.61 8.38 8.20
CA LEU A 515 10.83 9.57 9.03
C LEU A 515 12.12 10.25 8.59
N THR A 516 12.09 11.53 8.26
CA THR A 516 13.31 12.36 8.12
C THR A 516 13.51 13.24 9.35
N THR A 517 14.75 13.65 9.60
CA THR A 517 15.09 14.56 10.69
C THR A 517 16.04 15.67 10.22
N ALA A 518 16.04 16.82 10.91
CA ALA A 518 16.99 17.90 10.64
C ALA A 518 18.47 17.49 10.81
N GLY A 519 18.71 16.35 11.44
CA GLY A 519 20.04 15.70 11.50
C GLY A 519 20.50 15.05 10.19
N ARG A 520 19.78 15.22 9.09
CA ARG A 520 20.05 14.63 7.77
C ARG A 520 20.03 13.10 7.76
N VAL A 521 19.15 12.53 8.58
CA VAL A 521 18.94 11.08 8.70
C VAL A 521 17.52 10.74 8.35
N MET A 522 17.37 9.70 7.55
CA MET A 522 16.12 9.08 7.19
C MET A 522 16.01 7.71 7.87
N PHE A 523 14.92 7.45 8.60
CA PHE A 523 14.65 6.17 9.24
C PHE A 523 13.52 5.45 8.52
N GLN A 524 13.67 4.13 8.35
CA GLN A 524 12.65 3.29 7.73
C GLN A 524 12.70 1.86 8.26
N GLY A 525 11.51 1.26 8.41
CA GLY A 525 11.37 -0.14 8.78
C GLY A 525 11.26 -1.08 7.58
N ARG A 526 11.71 -2.34 7.76
CA ARG A 526 11.62 -3.38 6.73
C ARG A 526 10.76 -4.56 7.17
N PRO A 527 10.23 -5.35 6.21
CA PRO A 527 9.42 -6.53 6.51
C PRO A 527 10.16 -7.63 7.30
N ASP A 528 11.50 -7.71 7.20
CA ASP A 528 12.35 -8.66 7.92
C ASP A 528 12.64 -8.26 9.38
N GLY A 529 12.00 -7.18 9.86
CA GLY A 529 12.14 -6.69 11.22
C GLY A 529 13.32 -5.75 11.45
N VAL A 530 14.02 -5.34 10.40
CA VAL A 530 15.13 -4.41 10.53
C VAL A 530 14.67 -2.96 10.41
N LEU A 531 15.02 -2.13 11.40
CA LEU A 531 14.96 -0.68 11.30
C LEU A 531 16.29 -0.19 10.73
N VAL A 532 16.26 0.62 9.67
CA VAL A 532 17.46 1.22 9.06
C VAL A 532 17.47 2.72 9.22
N ALA A 533 18.67 3.29 9.32
CA ALA A 533 18.93 4.71 9.17
C ALA A 533 19.78 4.95 7.93
N MET A 534 19.39 5.93 7.13
CA MET A 534 20.04 6.26 5.86
C MET A 534 20.35 7.75 5.78
N ASP A 535 21.35 8.11 4.98
CA ASP A 535 21.60 9.50 4.60
C ASP A 535 20.45 9.98 3.67
N ASP A 536 19.86 11.12 3.97
CA ASP A 536 18.75 11.65 3.17
C ASP A 536 19.20 12.20 1.80
N ALA A 537 20.50 12.44 1.60
CA ALA A 537 21.02 12.94 0.34
C ALA A 537 21.07 11.88 -0.77
N ASP A 538 21.40 10.62 -0.43
CA ASP A 538 21.67 9.56 -1.41
C ASP A 538 21.08 8.19 -1.04
N GLY A 539 20.38 8.07 0.09
CA GLY A 539 19.79 6.82 0.57
C GLY A 539 20.82 5.79 1.04
N ARG A 540 22.08 6.18 1.29
CA ARG A 540 23.14 5.29 1.79
C ARG A 540 22.83 4.85 3.22
N GLU A 541 22.81 3.53 3.48
CA GLU A 541 22.59 2.97 4.82
C GLU A 541 23.75 3.34 5.73
N LEU A 542 23.42 3.87 6.91
CA LEU A 542 24.34 4.34 7.94
C LEU A 542 24.32 3.47 9.19
N TRP A 543 23.18 2.84 9.47
CA TRP A 543 22.95 2.02 10.65
C TRP A 543 21.73 1.12 10.43
N SER A 544 21.73 -0.02 11.11
CA SER A 544 20.60 -0.95 11.12
C SER A 544 20.48 -1.66 12.46
N PHE A 545 19.22 -2.08 12.81
CA PHE A 545 18.92 -2.74 14.06
C PHE A 545 17.76 -3.71 13.91
N GLN A 546 17.90 -4.93 14.45
CA GLN A 546 16.85 -5.94 14.42
C GLN A 546 15.85 -5.73 15.57
N THR A 547 14.57 -5.57 15.25
CA THR A 547 13.48 -5.31 16.20
C THR A 547 12.67 -6.55 16.60
N GLY A 548 12.89 -7.70 15.97
CA GLY A 548 12.25 -8.98 16.29
C GLY A 548 10.93 -9.26 15.58
N ALA A 549 10.32 -8.26 14.93
CA ALA A 549 9.11 -8.40 14.12
C ALA A 549 9.13 -7.43 12.94
N GLY A 550 8.35 -7.68 11.90
CA GLY A 550 8.29 -6.82 10.74
C GLY A 550 7.90 -5.38 11.10
N VAL A 551 8.59 -4.40 10.56
CA VAL A 551 8.32 -2.97 10.82
C VAL A 551 7.44 -2.41 9.71
N HIS A 552 6.13 -2.31 9.98
CA HIS A 552 5.10 -1.80 9.05
C HIS A 552 4.38 -0.58 9.63
N THR A 553 5.12 0.23 10.37
CA THR A 553 4.69 1.52 10.92
C THR A 553 5.71 2.57 10.55
N SER A 554 5.38 3.84 10.75
CA SER A 554 6.35 4.91 10.60
C SER A 554 7.14 5.08 11.89
N PRO A 555 8.48 5.17 11.84
CA PRO A 555 9.27 5.66 12.97
C PRO A 555 8.88 7.09 13.34
N ILE A 556 9.06 7.44 14.62
CA ILE A 556 8.91 8.81 15.11
C ILE A 556 10.18 9.27 15.82
N SER A 557 10.35 10.59 15.98
CA SER A 557 11.41 11.14 16.84
C SER A 557 10.83 12.12 17.86
N TYR A 558 11.32 12.06 19.10
CA TYR A 558 10.91 12.93 20.21
C TYR A 558 12.08 13.23 21.13
N GLU A 559 11.92 14.21 22.03
CA GLU A 559 12.96 14.62 22.98
C GLU A 559 12.44 14.62 24.42
N ILE A 560 13.25 14.10 25.35
CA ILE A 560 13.04 14.22 26.79
C ILE A 560 14.32 14.73 27.43
N ASP A 561 14.26 15.87 28.15
CA ASP A 561 15.38 16.51 28.84
C ASP A 561 16.63 16.65 27.97
N GLY A 562 16.46 17.10 26.75
CA GLY A 562 17.55 17.31 25.79
C GLY A 562 18.12 16.04 25.18
N VAL A 563 17.57 14.86 25.46
CA VAL A 563 17.95 13.59 24.81
C VAL A 563 16.95 13.28 23.69
N GLN A 564 17.45 13.18 22.48
CA GLN A 564 16.64 12.75 21.33
C GLN A 564 16.49 11.23 21.31
N TYR A 565 15.25 10.79 21.11
CA TYR A 565 14.88 9.40 20.89
C TYR A 565 14.29 9.21 19.50
N VAL A 566 14.44 8.00 18.99
CA VAL A 566 13.67 7.47 17.85
C VAL A 566 12.84 6.31 18.39
N ALA A 567 11.57 6.20 18.03
CA ALA A 567 10.75 5.06 18.42
C ALA A 567 10.02 4.44 17.23
N VAL A 568 9.75 3.14 17.34
CA VAL A 568 9.03 2.38 16.31
C VAL A 568 8.22 1.24 16.93
N PHE A 569 7.06 0.95 16.37
CA PHE A 569 6.24 -0.18 16.76
C PHE A 569 6.36 -1.26 15.69
N ALA A 570 7.03 -2.37 16.02
CA ALA A 570 7.28 -3.49 15.14
C ALA A 570 6.32 -4.64 15.44
N GLY A 571 5.43 -4.95 14.52
CA GLY A 571 4.38 -5.96 14.73
C GLY A 571 3.93 -6.69 13.48
N GLY A 572 4.57 -6.41 12.35
CA GLY A 572 4.28 -7.07 11.07
C GLY A 572 3.00 -6.59 10.38
N ASN A 573 2.76 -7.17 9.23
CA ASN A 573 1.58 -6.95 8.38
C ASN A 573 1.28 -8.26 7.63
N GLY A 574 0.12 -8.37 6.98
CA GLY A 574 -0.21 -9.46 6.06
C GLY A 574 0.11 -9.19 4.59
N LEU A 575 0.64 -8.00 4.26
CA LEU A 575 0.92 -7.55 2.90
C LEU A 575 2.32 -6.92 2.81
N PRO A 576 3.01 -7.09 1.67
CA PRO A 576 2.70 -7.97 0.54
C PRO A 576 3.03 -9.43 0.81
N TYR A 577 3.78 -9.75 1.86
CA TYR A 577 4.26 -11.07 2.21
C TYR A 577 3.29 -11.74 3.19
N PRO A 578 2.89 -12.99 2.95
CA PRO A 578 1.93 -13.68 3.83
C PRO A 578 2.56 -14.13 5.17
N ASP A 579 3.89 -14.19 5.24
CA ASP A 579 4.69 -14.76 6.33
C ASP A 579 5.58 -13.72 7.03
N ILE A 580 5.19 -12.44 6.98
CA ILE A 580 5.87 -11.38 7.75
C ILE A 580 5.87 -11.73 9.24
N PRO A 581 7.03 -11.67 9.92
CA PRO A 581 7.10 -11.89 11.37
C PRO A 581 6.20 -10.92 12.12
N ARG A 582 5.26 -11.44 12.89
CA ARG A 582 4.35 -10.68 13.73
C ARG A 582 4.89 -10.50 15.14
N GLY A 583 4.39 -9.51 15.86
CA GLY A 583 4.75 -9.23 17.24
C GLY A 583 4.03 -7.98 17.75
N ASP A 584 4.46 -7.52 18.90
CA ASP A 584 3.91 -6.35 19.59
C ASP A 584 5.04 -5.50 20.19
N ASN A 585 6.17 -5.44 19.48
CA ASN A 585 7.44 -4.89 19.94
C ASN A 585 7.48 -3.36 19.83
N LEU A 586 7.39 -2.64 20.93
CA LEU A 586 7.61 -1.21 20.99
C LEU A 586 9.06 -0.94 21.39
N TRP A 587 9.81 -0.26 20.51
CA TRP A 587 11.20 0.09 20.69
C TRP A 587 11.41 1.59 20.79
N ALA A 588 12.36 2.00 21.62
CA ALA A 588 12.97 3.33 21.54
C ALA A 588 14.49 3.22 21.49
N PHE A 589 15.11 4.16 20.78
CA PHE A 589 16.54 4.24 20.51
C PHE A 589 17.08 5.61 20.91
N LYS A 590 18.34 5.65 21.36
CA LYS A 590 19.09 6.89 21.64
C LYS A 590 20.58 6.69 21.36
N LEU A 591 21.33 7.76 21.21
CA LEU A 591 22.78 7.66 21.12
C LEU A 591 23.35 7.00 22.38
N GLY A 592 24.17 5.97 22.18
CA GLY A 592 24.76 5.19 23.28
C GLY A 592 23.78 4.30 24.04
N GLY A 593 22.60 4.00 23.48
CA GLY A 593 21.67 3.01 24.04
C GLY A 593 22.31 1.62 24.13
N GLN A 594 21.95 0.84 25.17
CA GLN A 594 22.62 -0.42 25.52
C GLN A 594 21.75 -1.66 25.38
N VAL A 595 20.45 -1.50 25.11
CA VAL A 595 19.58 -2.66 24.88
C VAL A 595 19.95 -3.30 23.56
N PRO A 596 20.33 -4.58 23.56
CA PRO A 596 20.80 -5.26 22.34
C PRO A 596 19.66 -5.48 21.35
N PRO A 597 19.98 -5.75 20.06
CA PRO A 597 19.00 -6.18 19.07
C PRO A 597 18.25 -7.43 19.50
N ALA A 598 17.00 -7.52 19.10
CA ALA A 598 16.24 -8.75 19.24
C ALA A 598 16.83 -9.88 18.37
N PRO A 599 16.57 -11.14 18.70
CA PRO A 599 16.88 -12.25 17.80
C PRO A 599 16.20 -12.02 16.44
N ALA A 600 16.93 -12.30 15.36
CA ALA A 600 16.35 -12.17 14.02
C ALA A 600 15.28 -13.25 13.82
N PRO A 601 14.06 -12.87 13.44
CA PRO A 601 13.03 -13.82 13.10
C PRO A 601 13.34 -14.50 11.74
N THR A 602 12.62 -15.55 11.41
CA THR A 602 12.65 -16.08 10.04
C THR A 602 12.17 -14.98 9.08
N PRO A 603 13.00 -14.54 8.11
CA PRO A 603 12.59 -13.47 7.20
C PRO A 603 11.45 -13.95 6.31
N PRO A 604 10.59 -13.04 5.84
CA PRO A 604 9.54 -13.38 4.89
C PRO A 604 10.12 -13.97 3.60
N SER A 605 9.34 -14.82 2.94
CA SER A 605 9.70 -15.30 1.62
C SER A 605 9.72 -14.14 0.61
N LYS A 606 10.87 -13.90 -0.02
CA LYS A 606 11.03 -12.86 -1.04
C LYS A 606 10.33 -13.20 -2.37
N ARG A 607 9.82 -14.40 -2.51
CA ARG A 607 9.10 -14.86 -3.70
C ARG A 607 7.69 -15.29 -3.33
N ASN A 608 6.75 -15.05 -4.22
CA ASN A 608 5.44 -15.68 -4.15
C ASN A 608 5.61 -17.19 -4.38
N GLN A 609 5.97 -17.89 -3.35
CA GLN A 609 6.04 -19.34 -3.38
C GLN A 609 4.63 -19.92 -3.25
N VAL A 610 4.38 -20.97 -4.01
CA VAL A 610 3.34 -21.91 -3.57
C VAL A 610 3.69 -22.25 -2.13
N ARG A 611 2.91 -21.82 -1.16
CA ARG A 611 2.87 -22.58 0.09
C ARG A 611 2.43 -23.97 -0.33
N ALA A 612 3.40 -24.84 -0.54
CA ALA A 612 3.13 -26.25 -0.39
C ALA A 612 2.56 -26.34 1.03
N ALA A 613 1.25 -26.29 1.18
CA ALA A 613 0.59 -26.90 2.31
C ALA A 613 1.32 -28.21 2.45
N ALA A 614 1.93 -28.49 3.60
CA ALA A 614 2.82 -29.63 3.78
C ALA A 614 2.18 -30.80 3.06
N VAL A 615 2.69 -31.12 1.86
CA VAL A 615 2.02 -32.05 0.98
C VAL A 615 2.37 -33.40 1.57
N THR A 616 1.49 -33.85 2.42
CA THR A 616 1.48 -35.20 2.86
C THR A 616 1.12 -36.08 1.65
N GLY A 617 2.17 -36.58 0.98
CA GLY A 617 2.05 -37.62 -0.03
C GLY A 617 1.72 -37.09 -1.45
N ALA A 618 2.72 -37.11 -2.35
CA ALA A 618 2.46 -37.11 -3.77
C ALA A 618 1.69 -38.39 -4.14
N VAL A 619 0.56 -38.24 -4.81
CA VAL A 619 -0.28 -39.35 -5.26
C VAL A 619 0.30 -39.90 -6.58
N ALA A 620 0.42 -41.20 -6.70
CA ALA A 620 0.77 -41.85 -7.96
C ALA A 620 -0.43 -41.79 -8.92
N GLY A 621 -0.16 -41.42 -10.18
CA GLY A 621 -1.18 -41.30 -11.21
C GLY A 621 -0.64 -40.55 -12.42
N ASN A 622 -1.49 -40.29 -13.38
CA ASN A 622 -1.14 -39.53 -14.59
C ASN A 622 -2.22 -38.53 -15.04
N THR A 623 -3.14 -38.19 -14.16
CA THR A 623 -4.22 -37.24 -14.48
C THR A 623 -4.33 -36.19 -13.41
N VAL A 624 -4.45 -34.92 -13.82
CA VAL A 624 -4.75 -33.76 -12.99
C VAL A 624 -6.09 -33.19 -13.42
N THR A 625 -7.05 -33.17 -12.51
CA THR A 625 -8.35 -32.54 -12.71
C THR A 625 -8.29 -31.09 -12.26
N LEU A 626 -8.66 -30.17 -13.15
CA LEU A 626 -8.64 -28.72 -12.93
C LEU A 626 -9.99 -28.25 -12.36
N GLY A 627 -9.96 -27.26 -11.48
CA GLY A 627 -11.17 -26.60 -10.96
C GLY A 627 -12.04 -27.49 -10.06
N ARG A 628 -11.50 -28.51 -9.44
CA ARG A 628 -12.24 -29.38 -8.50
C ARG A 628 -11.86 -29.11 -7.06
N ALA A 629 -12.87 -29.06 -6.18
CA ALA A 629 -12.65 -29.13 -4.75
C ALA A 629 -12.06 -30.49 -4.40
N TRP A 630 -10.86 -30.52 -3.88
CA TRP A 630 -10.21 -31.77 -3.42
C TRP A 630 -10.74 -32.24 -2.05
N ASN A 631 -11.64 -31.47 -1.41
CA ASN A 631 -12.24 -31.80 -0.13
C ASN A 631 -13.64 -31.22 0.00
N ALA A 632 -14.66 -32.09 0.10
CA ALA A 632 -16.06 -31.69 0.33
C ALA A 632 -16.26 -30.93 1.68
N ALA A 633 -15.34 -31.07 2.64
CA ALA A 633 -15.37 -30.32 3.90
C ALA A 633 -15.05 -28.82 3.76
N ALA A 634 -14.62 -28.36 2.57
CA ALA A 634 -14.33 -26.95 2.30
C ALA A 634 -15.58 -26.15 1.88
N GLN A 635 -16.74 -26.78 1.73
CA GLN A 635 -18.00 -26.06 1.56
C GLN A 635 -18.38 -25.34 2.87
N LYS A 636 -18.62 -24.05 2.78
CA LYS A 636 -19.18 -23.30 3.91
C LYS A 636 -20.59 -23.81 4.23
N PRO A 637 -21.03 -23.82 5.52
CA PRO A 637 -22.34 -24.31 5.92
C PRO A 637 -23.55 -23.66 5.25
N ASN A 638 -23.35 -22.50 4.62
CA ASN A 638 -24.39 -21.74 3.89
C ASN A 638 -24.47 -22.06 2.38
N GLY A 639 -23.77 -23.08 1.91
CA GLY A 639 -23.76 -23.46 0.49
C GLY A 639 -22.95 -22.53 -0.42
N THR A 640 -22.31 -21.46 0.13
CA THR A 640 -21.41 -20.62 -0.66
C THR A 640 -20.07 -21.32 -0.79
N GLU A 641 -19.64 -21.55 -2.02
CA GLU A 641 -18.36 -22.17 -2.31
C GLU A 641 -17.21 -21.31 -1.81
N ASN A 642 -16.25 -21.92 -1.12
CA ASN A 642 -14.98 -21.29 -0.89
C ASN A 642 -14.23 -21.25 -2.23
N THR A 643 -14.16 -20.09 -2.87
CA THR A 643 -13.55 -19.90 -4.20
C THR A 643 -12.14 -20.46 -4.32
N VAL A 644 -11.41 -20.59 -3.22
CA VAL A 644 -10.07 -21.22 -3.18
C VAL A 644 -10.17 -22.74 -3.29
N ALA A 645 -11.24 -23.36 -2.77
CA ALA A 645 -11.40 -24.81 -2.78
C ALA A 645 -12.06 -25.35 -4.06
N THR A 646 -12.90 -24.55 -4.70
CA THR A 646 -13.60 -24.91 -5.94
C THR A 646 -12.76 -24.83 -7.20
N ASN A 647 -11.62 -24.11 -7.13
CA ASN A 647 -10.72 -23.93 -8.27
C ASN A 647 -9.37 -24.64 -8.05
N ALA A 648 -9.30 -25.65 -7.19
CA ALA A 648 -8.08 -26.37 -6.87
C ALA A 648 -7.69 -27.38 -7.97
N MET A 649 -6.43 -27.79 -7.96
CA MET A 649 -5.92 -28.89 -8.77
C MET A 649 -6.06 -30.22 -8.01
N ALA A 650 -6.55 -31.24 -8.64
CA ALA A 650 -6.71 -32.57 -8.01
C ALA A 650 -6.09 -33.69 -8.85
N PRO A 651 -5.05 -34.40 -8.39
CA PRO A 651 -4.31 -34.13 -7.16
C PRO A 651 -3.47 -32.86 -7.25
N GLN A 652 -3.29 -32.17 -6.14
CA GLN A 652 -2.43 -30.97 -6.09
C GLN A 652 -0.97 -31.33 -6.33
N ASN A 653 -0.54 -32.51 -5.91
CA ASN A 653 0.80 -33.04 -6.16
C ASN A 653 0.72 -34.44 -6.75
N LEU A 654 1.40 -34.59 -7.88
CA LEU A 654 1.49 -35.81 -8.63
C LEU A 654 2.92 -36.33 -8.61
N LEU A 655 3.12 -37.64 -8.34
CA LEU A 655 4.39 -38.30 -8.44
C LEU A 655 4.35 -39.27 -9.63
N ILE A 656 5.28 -39.11 -10.55
CA ILE A 656 5.33 -39.88 -11.80
C ILE A 656 6.76 -40.34 -12.13
N PRO A 657 6.93 -41.50 -12.82
CA PRO A 657 8.18 -41.83 -13.48
C PRO A 657 8.52 -40.94 -14.65
N VAL A 658 9.81 -40.81 -15.00
CA VAL A 658 10.27 -40.18 -16.24
C VAL A 658 9.61 -40.86 -17.44
N GLY A 659 9.23 -40.07 -18.45
CA GLY A 659 8.54 -40.55 -19.66
C GLY A 659 7.03 -40.68 -19.51
N THR A 660 6.47 -40.33 -18.35
CA THR A 660 5.02 -40.36 -18.14
C THR A 660 4.31 -39.20 -18.81
N ALA A 661 3.29 -39.50 -19.60
CA ALA A 661 2.36 -38.52 -20.12
C ALA A 661 1.28 -38.17 -19.08
N VAL A 662 1.22 -36.90 -18.66
CA VAL A 662 0.20 -36.40 -17.73
C VAL A 662 -0.92 -35.73 -18.51
N THR A 663 -2.15 -36.07 -18.18
CA THR A 663 -3.36 -35.48 -18.73
C THR A 663 -3.96 -34.46 -17.78
N PHE A 664 -4.08 -33.23 -18.20
CA PHE A 664 -4.80 -32.16 -17.52
C PHE A 664 -6.23 -32.12 -18.06
N VAL A 665 -7.22 -32.20 -17.19
CA VAL A 665 -8.64 -32.29 -17.59
C VAL A 665 -9.43 -31.16 -16.92
N ASN A 666 -10.14 -30.38 -17.72
CA ASN A 666 -11.21 -29.52 -17.22
C ASN A 666 -12.55 -30.27 -17.38
N PRO A 667 -13.16 -30.78 -16.29
CA PRO A 667 -14.39 -31.55 -16.35
C PRO A 667 -15.54 -30.82 -17.05
N ALA A 668 -16.40 -31.55 -17.74
CA ALA A 668 -17.50 -30.97 -18.53
C ALA A 668 -18.55 -30.24 -17.66
N ASP A 669 -18.64 -30.60 -16.39
CA ASP A 669 -19.54 -30.00 -15.40
C ASP A 669 -18.92 -28.79 -14.65
N ASN A 670 -17.71 -28.40 -14.96
CA ASN A 670 -17.14 -27.13 -14.48
C ASN A 670 -17.84 -25.94 -15.15
N ALA A 671 -18.06 -24.88 -14.36
CA ALA A 671 -18.63 -23.64 -14.87
C ALA A 671 -17.62 -22.76 -15.63
N ASN A 672 -16.34 -22.95 -15.38
CA ASN A 672 -15.26 -22.03 -15.81
C ASN A 672 -14.26 -22.71 -16.74
N ALA A 673 -13.58 -21.91 -17.57
CA ALA A 673 -12.34 -22.32 -18.20
C ALA A 673 -11.23 -22.42 -17.15
N HIS A 674 -10.35 -23.41 -17.31
CA HIS A 674 -9.18 -23.64 -16.45
C HIS A 674 -7.95 -23.87 -17.33
N GLY A 675 -6.78 -23.79 -16.72
CA GLY A 675 -5.52 -24.14 -17.37
C GLY A 675 -4.48 -24.58 -16.37
N ALA A 676 -3.36 -25.05 -16.88
CA ALA A 676 -2.19 -25.32 -16.08
C ALA A 676 -0.93 -24.92 -16.86
N ALA A 677 -0.06 -24.15 -16.26
CA ALA A 677 1.19 -23.75 -16.88
C ALA A 677 2.32 -23.75 -15.87
N SER A 678 3.45 -24.33 -16.27
CA SER A 678 4.63 -24.38 -15.42
C SER A 678 5.32 -23.01 -15.36
N PHE A 679 5.77 -22.66 -14.17
CA PHE A 679 6.26 -21.31 -13.87
C PHE A 679 7.77 -21.15 -14.06
N PHE A 680 8.53 -22.09 -13.49
CA PHE A 680 9.97 -21.88 -13.38
C PHE A 680 10.73 -22.43 -14.59
N GLU A 681 10.22 -23.46 -15.22
CA GLU A 681 10.96 -24.20 -16.21
C GLU A 681 10.33 -24.15 -17.60
N PHE A 682 9.14 -23.52 -17.69
CA PHE A 682 8.37 -23.40 -18.94
C PHE A 682 8.18 -24.76 -19.64
N GLU A 683 8.05 -25.81 -18.82
CA GLU A 683 7.97 -27.17 -19.29
C GLU A 683 6.72 -27.42 -20.12
N PHE A 684 5.59 -26.86 -19.68
CA PHE A 684 4.31 -27.01 -20.39
C PHE A 684 3.37 -25.84 -20.14
N ASP A 685 2.43 -25.69 -21.07
CA ASP A 685 1.32 -24.75 -21.01
C ASP A 685 0.12 -25.39 -21.71
N THR A 686 -0.95 -25.63 -20.97
CA THR A 686 -2.17 -26.24 -21.51
C THR A 686 -2.99 -25.29 -22.36
N GLY A 687 -2.69 -23.97 -22.30
CA GLY A 687 -3.64 -22.95 -22.71
C GLY A 687 -4.92 -22.99 -21.85
N LEU A 688 -5.96 -22.29 -22.28
CA LEU A 688 -7.27 -22.32 -21.62
C LEU A 688 -8.07 -23.53 -22.12
N LEU A 689 -8.31 -24.47 -21.22
CA LEU A 689 -9.19 -25.61 -21.43
C LEU A 689 -10.62 -25.24 -21.05
N MET A 690 -11.53 -25.33 -22.00
CA MET A 690 -12.97 -25.18 -21.77
C MET A 690 -13.51 -26.40 -21.02
N PRO A 691 -14.67 -26.32 -20.34
CA PRO A 691 -15.32 -27.48 -19.77
C PRO A 691 -15.43 -28.65 -20.76
N GLY A 692 -14.96 -29.82 -20.36
CA GLY A 692 -14.89 -31.02 -21.19
C GLY A 692 -13.61 -31.18 -22.00
N GLN A 693 -12.71 -30.20 -22.01
CA GLN A 693 -11.45 -30.30 -22.73
C GLN A 693 -10.31 -30.85 -21.86
N SER A 694 -9.31 -31.40 -22.52
CA SER A 694 -8.09 -31.90 -21.90
C SER A 694 -6.86 -31.57 -22.71
N PHE A 695 -5.70 -31.63 -22.06
CA PHE A 695 -4.37 -31.44 -22.65
C PHE A 695 -3.43 -32.49 -22.07
N GLN A 696 -2.48 -32.98 -22.84
CA GLN A 696 -1.51 -33.97 -22.42
C GLN A 696 -0.08 -33.46 -22.64
N HIS A 697 0.78 -33.67 -21.66
CA HIS A 697 2.21 -33.38 -21.72
C HIS A 697 3.03 -34.54 -21.18
N THR A 698 4.13 -34.88 -21.85
CA THR A 698 5.05 -35.93 -21.41
C THR A 698 6.24 -35.33 -20.69
N PHE A 699 6.50 -35.79 -19.47
CA PHE A 699 7.65 -35.38 -18.68
C PHE A 699 8.83 -36.31 -18.91
N ASP A 700 9.78 -35.91 -19.72
CA ASP A 700 10.90 -36.73 -20.19
C ASP A 700 12.19 -36.60 -19.38
N ARG A 701 12.19 -35.78 -18.33
CA ARG A 701 13.32 -35.57 -17.42
C ARG A 701 12.89 -35.53 -15.95
N PRO A 702 13.75 -35.97 -15.00
CA PRO A 702 13.44 -35.85 -13.57
C PRO A 702 13.42 -34.39 -13.14
N GLY A 703 12.61 -34.10 -12.12
CA GLY A 703 12.50 -32.74 -11.59
C GLY A 703 11.23 -32.50 -10.78
N GLU A 704 11.10 -31.31 -10.27
CA GLU A 704 9.88 -30.81 -9.64
C GLU A 704 9.32 -29.64 -10.47
N PHE A 705 8.15 -29.82 -11.02
CA PHE A 705 7.50 -28.89 -11.95
C PHE A 705 6.31 -28.26 -11.24
N PHE A 706 6.46 -26.99 -10.88
CA PHE A 706 5.40 -26.20 -10.27
C PHE A 706 4.57 -25.55 -11.37
N TYR A 707 3.26 -25.54 -11.19
CA TYR A 707 2.33 -24.93 -12.13
C TYR A 707 1.16 -24.26 -11.43
N ASN A 708 0.48 -23.36 -12.11
CA ASN A 708 -0.75 -22.73 -11.63
C ASN A 708 -1.81 -22.65 -12.73
N ASP A 709 -3.03 -22.39 -12.27
CA ASP A 709 -4.13 -22.01 -13.16
C ASP A 709 -4.05 -20.54 -13.53
N PRO A 710 -3.99 -20.17 -14.82
CA PRO A 710 -3.93 -18.77 -15.25
C PRO A 710 -5.22 -17.99 -15.01
N VAL A 711 -6.36 -18.69 -14.94
CA VAL A 711 -7.66 -18.08 -14.64
C VAL A 711 -7.83 -17.88 -13.13
N PHE A 712 -7.31 -18.83 -12.35
CA PHE A 712 -7.33 -18.81 -10.89
C PHE A 712 -5.91 -18.97 -10.35
N PRO A 713 -5.06 -17.93 -10.41
CA PRO A 713 -3.63 -18.01 -10.11
C PRO A 713 -3.26 -18.50 -8.71
N GLN A 714 -4.20 -18.48 -7.77
CA GLN A 714 -4.06 -19.09 -6.44
C GLN A 714 -4.17 -20.62 -6.46
N SER A 715 -4.72 -21.17 -7.53
CA SER A 715 -4.80 -22.63 -7.72
C SER A 715 -3.48 -23.14 -8.29
N THR A 716 -2.76 -23.88 -7.48
CA THR A 716 -1.39 -24.31 -7.77
C THR A 716 -1.24 -25.80 -7.62
N GLY A 717 -0.31 -26.36 -8.37
CA GLY A 717 0.05 -27.77 -8.29
C GLY A 717 1.55 -28.02 -8.49
N LYS A 718 1.95 -29.24 -8.20
CA LYS A 718 3.32 -29.71 -8.39
C LYS A 718 3.33 -31.11 -8.99
N ILE A 719 4.17 -31.33 -10.00
CA ILE A 719 4.48 -32.66 -10.52
C ILE A 719 5.92 -32.98 -10.14
N VAL A 720 6.10 -34.10 -9.47
CA VAL A 720 7.41 -34.66 -9.13
C VAL A 720 7.71 -35.82 -10.07
N VAL A 721 8.76 -35.68 -10.82
CA VAL A 721 9.22 -36.70 -11.81
C VAL A 721 10.47 -37.38 -11.24
N ARG A 722 10.48 -38.68 -11.14
CA ARG A 722 11.61 -39.48 -10.59
C ARG A 722 11.90 -40.72 -11.43
#